data_183860deb05be1060e842787eca5e703
#
_entry.id   183860deb05be1060e842787eca5e703
#
_cell.length_a   1.000
_cell.length_b   1.000
_cell.length_c   1.000
_cell.angle_alpha   90.00
_cell.angle_beta   90.00
_cell.angle_gamma   90.00
#
_symmetry.space_group_name_H-M   'P 1'
#
loop_
_entity.id
_entity.type
_entity.pdbx_description
1 polymer ?
#
loop_
_entity_poly.entity_id
_entity_poly.type
_entity_poly.pdbx_seq_one_letter_code
_entity_poly.pdbx_strand_id
1 'polypeptide(L)'
;MNRILISILALAGVLFGCQQAELTEPVGQSMKTVTISIEMGGDETKAAIDSETGAVTWQSGDVISVLATDDKFYDFTLTSGAGTKYAEFAGSLPNEVNVTSVAMYPAIVPNGTPNTIWAENTLNYVLPTSWTWKKDVSNVPMVAIFEEGATEMAFKHVGGVMRFPVTNMPREATVIFTMQDKTITGEFPLHLVIAGEAEMVAGTAASQVIINYSSDADRQNVEFNLPVPTGVYNKFTLEIKAKDGTPIFTKSYRKDNVIKRSTLLNMSRIELNPEDLGVGTEPDNTNYDVYGIGGFPITYWVGPPVSAYGDDDAKAREIYKDMAETGINVALFYGAYDYSIQQNKRVLDICEENGMKFISLVNASTSAEKIAAIKEHLASSPNYVGDYLADEPSALQFDELGAYVEQYLAEFPDKEVYVNLFPMYAAINKLGTKDYPEHIDKYLEKVPTKSLSFDYYGLIKNSTNVGSDFYTNLDILRSKTLAARKPYWVITQAGKVGGGNRFPTEKEQRWTVWGNIAMGSKGISYFVYWEVPWSPAERPDFMCEMVSNNGEKTDMYYWVKQINSDMNTIGKKLIHCHADGAISSSTRYYPLYDNNATGRTKYGPVRNVSAKSENVICGCFRDARVSENGANYKGYKVMLVAHQPNRSIRTGLTLDPSVTRITVTQNNTTETVDLTALTDYTLSTANPVRLSVVRGELIVEIPEGEFLLIEF
;
A
#
# COMPACT_ATOMS: atom_id res chain seq x y z
N MET A 1 -39.59 -16.38 -11.47
CA MET A 1 -40.96 -16.53 -10.89
C MET A 1 -40.84 -17.36 -9.61
N ASN A 2 -40.45 -16.75 -8.53
CA ASN A 2 -40.50 -17.35 -7.19
C ASN A 2 -41.34 -16.44 -6.32
N ARG A 3 -42.45 -16.97 -5.85
CA ARG A 3 -43.38 -16.28 -4.96
C ARG A 3 -42.82 -16.31 -3.55
N ILE A 4 -42.67 -15.16 -2.92
CA ILE A 4 -42.40 -15.06 -1.50
C ILE A 4 -43.73 -14.79 -0.78
N LEU A 5 -44.05 -15.68 0.14
CA LEU A 5 -45.23 -15.58 1.01
C LEU A 5 -44.91 -14.63 2.19
N ILE A 6 -45.78 -13.70 2.43
CA ILE A 6 -45.82 -12.97 3.70
C ILE A 6 -46.53 -13.87 4.72
N SER A 7 -45.76 -14.43 5.68
CA SER A 7 -46.31 -15.20 6.78
C SER A 7 -46.48 -14.31 8.00
N ILE A 8 -47.72 -13.98 8.33
CA ILE A 8 -48.05 -13.35 9.62
C ILE A 8 -48.19 -14.47 10.64
N LEU A 9 -47.20 -14.62 11.54
CA LEU A 9 -47.29 -15.52 12.69
C LEU A 9 -47.66 -14.70 13.93
N ALA A 10 -48.90 -14.76 14.37
CA ALA A 10 -49.33 -14.23 15.65
C ALA A 10 -49.11 -15.32 16.74
N LEU A 11 -48.16 -15.12 17.62
CA LEU A 11 -47.95 -15.99 18.78
C LEU A 11 -48.65 -15.37 20.00
N ALA A 12 -49.77 -15.92 20.40
CA ALA A 12 -50.47 -15.59 21.63
C ALA A 12 -49.87 -16.36 22.82
N GLY A 13 -49.11 -15.68 23.70
CA GLY A 13 -48.67 -16.26 24.95
C GLY A 13 -49.70 -16.06 26.04
N VAL A 14 -50.27 -17.15 26.55
CA VAL A 14 -51.16 -17.16 27.76
C VAL A 14 -50.31 -17.33 29.00
N LEU A 15 -50.32 -16.34 29.89
CA LEU A 15 -49.81 -16.51 31.28
C LEU A 15 -50.98 -16.52 32.26
N PHE A 16 -51.06 -17.59 33.05
CA PHE A 16 -51.98 -17.70 34.17
C PHE A 16 -51.51 -16.89 35.38
N GLY A 17 -52.45 -16.21 35.99
CA GLY A 17 -52.26 -15.26 37.05
C GLY A 17 -52.20 -15.81 38.45
N CYS A 18 -51.82 -14.93 39.37
CA CYS A 18 -52.27 -14.89 40.77
C CYS A 18 -52.56 -13.43 41.16
N GLN A 19 -53.70 -13.24 41.78
CA GLN A 19 -54.26 -11.94 42.25
C GLN A 19 -53.46 -11.36 43.38
N GLN A 20 -53.23 -10.06 43.39
CA GLN A 20 -53.65 -9.11 44.43
C GLN A 20 -53.22 -7.65 44.14
N ALA A 21 -54.18 -6.74 44.48
CA ALA A 21 -54.10 -5.31 44.74
C ALA A 21 -53.91 -4.36 43.53
N GLU A 22 -54.96 -3.58 43.37
CA GLU A 22 -55.08 -2.43 42.49
C GLU A 22 -54.00 -1.38 42.69
N LEU A 23 -53.16 -1.24 41.68
CA LEU A 23 -52.57 0.05 41.33
C LEU A 23 -52.88 0.18 39.82
N THR A 24 -53.56 1.25 39.43
CA THR A 24 -53.87 1.58 38.05
C THR A 24 -52.57 1.87 37.30
N GLU A 25 -51.98 0.82 36.70
CA GLU A 25 -50.96 0.99 35.69
C GLU A 25 -51.61 1.43 34.37
N PRO A 26 -50.95 2.27 33.58
CA PRO A 26 -51.41 2.58 32.25
C PRO A 26 -51.54 1.28 31.46
N VAL A 27 -52.67 1.03 30.82
CA VAL A 27 -52.94 -0.12 30.00
C VAL A 27 -51.84 -0.26 28.95
N GLY A 28 -50.89 -1.17 29.17
CA GLY A 28 -49.86 -1.47 28.21
C GLY A 28 -50.55 -1.98 26.91
N GLN A 29 -50.36 -1.25 25.82
CA GLN A 29 -50.84 -1.71 24.51
C GLN A 29 -50.17 -3.07 24.21
N SER A 30 -51.00 -4.07 23.90
CA SER A 30 -50.46 -5.36 23.47
C SER A 30 -49.75 -5.19 22.15
N MET A 31 -48.49 -5.73 22.07
CA MET A 31 -47.60 -5.60 20.89
C MET A 31 -47.62 -6.91 20.08
N LYS A 32 -47.54 -6.78 18.77
CA LYS A 32 -47.29 -7.89 17.83
C LYS A 32 -45.94 -7.73 17.16
N THR A 33 -45.28 -8.85 16.86
CA THR A 33 -44.09 -8.89 16.03
C THR A 33 -44.47 -9.00 14.57
N VAL A 34 -43.90 -8.16 13.73
CA VAL A 34 -44.08 -8.16 12.29
C VAL A 34 -42.75 -8.39 11.61
N THR A 35 -42.72 -9.31 10.64
CA THR A 35 -41.54 -9.57 9.80
C THR A 35 -41.81 -9.12 8.39
N ILE A 36 -40.83 -8.43 7.79
CA ILE A 36 -40.89 -7.90 6.43
C ILE A 36 -39.73 -8.51 5.66
N SER A 37 -40.01 -9.10 4.49
CA SER A 37 -39.00 -9.58 3.55
C SER A 37 -38.71 -8.51 2.52
N ILE A 38 -37.43 -8.26 2.29
CA ILE A 38 -36.94 -7.18 1.44
C ILE A 38 -35.99 -7.74 0.40
N GLU A 39 -36.22 -7.42 -0.87
CA GLU A 39 -35.25 -7.58 -1.94
C GLU A 39 -34.67 -6.24 -2.32
N MET A 40 -33.33 -6.15 -2.43
CA MET A 40 -32.70 -4.99 -3.04
C MET A 40 -32.98 -5.01 -4.54
N GLY A 41 -33.84 -4.11 -5.00
CA GLY A 41 -34.28 -4.07 -6.39
C GLY A 41 -33.20 -3.59 -7.34
N GLY A 42 -32.93 -4.36 -8.41
CA GLY A 42 -32.20 -3.97 -9.61
C GLY A 42 -30.75 -3.54 -9.47
N ASP A 43 -30.07 -3.29 -10.58
CA ASP A 43 -28.66 -2.85 -10.68
C ASP A 43 -28.38 -1.45 -10.08
N GLU A 44 -29.40 -0.77 -9.57
CA GLU A 44 -29.32 0.62 -9.07
C GLU A 44 -29.45 0.78 -7.55
N THR A 45 -29.57 -0.29 -6.76
CA THR A 45 -29.81 -0.21 -5.29
C THR A 45 -28.63 -0.78 -4.49
N LYS A 46 -28.18 -0.05 -3.45
CA LYS A 46 -26.94 -0.38 -2.73
C LYS A 46 -26.99 0.01 -1.24
N ALA A 47 -27.05 -0.95 -0.28
CA ALA A 47 -27.00 -0.68 1.17
C ALA A 47 -25.57 -0.67 1.75
N ALA A 48 -24.73 -1.65 1.46
CA ALA A 48 -23.30 -1.57 1.69
C ALA A 48 -22.58 -1.77 0.36
N ILE A 49 -21.62 -0.93 0.03
CA ILE A 49 -20.87 -1.00 -1.20
C ILE A 49 -19.59 -1.76 -0.92
N ASP A 50 -19.46 -2.98 -1.44
CA ASP A 50 -18.20 -3.68 -1.49
C ASP A 50 -17.19 -2.84 -2.27
N SER A 51 -16.03 -2.60 -1.69
CA SER A 51 -15.01 -1.68 -2.23
C SER A 51 -14.43 -2.16 -3.57
N GLU A 52 -14.49 -3.47 -3.85
CA GLU A 52 -13.88 -4.09 -5.02
C GLU A 52 -14.89 -4.36 -6.14
N THR A 53 -16.06 -4.89 -5.78
CA THR A 53 -17.06 -5.32 -6.76
C THR A 53 -18.17 -4.29 -7.00
N GLY A 54 -18.30 -3.28 -6.13
CA GLY A 54 -19.45 -2.38 -6.10
C GLY A 54 -20.76 -3.09 -5.74
N ALA A 55 -20.71 -4.36 -5.34
CA ALA A 55 -21.84 -5.13 -4.88
C ALA A 55 -22.30 -4.65 -3.52
N VAL A 56 -23.59 -4.86 -3.22
CA VAL A 56 -24.18 -4.31 -2.02
C VAL A 56 -25.07 -5.32 -1.37
N THR A 57 -24.87 -5.44 -0.07
CA THR A 57 -25.52 -6.44 0.76
C THR A 57 -25.94 -5.84 2.09
N TRP A 58 -26.99 -6.39 2.66
CA TRP A 58 -27.40 -6.10 4.03
C TRP A 58 -26.35 -6.56 5.03
N GLN A 59 -26.15 -5.80 6.10
CA GLN A 59 -25.17 -6.12 7.14
C GLN A 59 -25.86 -6.51 8.45
N SER A 60 -25.19 -7.34 9.23
CA SER A 60 -25.67 -7.69 10.57
C SER A 60 -25.83 -6.45 11.43
N GLY A 61 -27.00 -6.26 12.01
CA GLY A 61 -27.32 -5.08 12.82
C GLY A 61 -27.92 -3.92 12.04
N ASP A 62 -28.18 -4.07 10.74
CA ASP A 62 -28.94 -3.05 9.99
C ASP A 62 -30.35 -2.88 10.56
N VAL A 63 -30.80 -1.63 10.62
CA VAL A 63 -32.12 -1.25 11.09
C VAL A 63 -32.75 -0.31 10.07
N ILE A 64 -34.02 -0.57 9.77
CA ILE A 64 -34.86 0.27 8.92
C ILE A 64 -35.99 0.89 9.76
N SER A 65 -36.42 2.08 9.40
CA SER A 65 -37.63 2.71 9.97
C SER A 65 -38.79 2.54 8.99
N VAL A 66 -39.88 1.95 9.45
CA VAL A 66 -41.09 1.69 8.64
C VAL A 66 -42.24 2.53 9.16
N LEU A 67 -42.90 3.27 8.27
CA LEU A 67 -44.10 4.02 8.58
C LEU A 67 -45.28 3.06 8.79
N ALA A 68 -46.07 3.31 9.85
CA ALA A 68 -47.22 2.49 10.22
C ALA A 68 -48.53 3.27 10.11
N THR A 69 -49.68 2.54 10.19
CA THR A 69 -51.04 3.10 10.00
C THR A 69 -51.50 4.00 11.11
N ASP A 70 -50.75 4.11 12.20
CA ASP A 70 -50.96 5.08 13.28
C ASP A 70 -50.13 6.36 13.08
N ASP A 71 -49.59 6.55 11.88
CA ASP A 71 -48.78 7.70 11.48
C ASP A 71 -47.49 7.88 12.30
N LYS A 72 -46.86 6.74 12.64
CA LYS A 72 -45.55 6.71 13.33
C LYS A 72 -44.55 5.81 12.62
N PHE A 73 -43.27 6.09 12.82
CA PHE A 73 -42.18 5.25 12.39
C PHE A 73 -41.77 4.23 13.46
N TYR A 74 -41.57 2.98 13.06
CA TYR A 74 -41.12 1.89 13.92
C TYR A 74 -39.87 1.26 13.36
N ASP A 75 -38.94 0.89 14.26
CA ASP A 75 -37.69 0.26 13.90
C ASP A 75 -37.85 -1.23 13.67
N PHE A 76 -37.32 -1.69 12.55
CA PHE A 76 -37.23 -3.09 12.17
C PHE A 76 -35.77 -3.47 12.03
N THR A 77 -35.33 -4.45 12.78
CA THR A 77 -33.93 -4.94 12.82
C THR A 77 -33.77 -6.16 11.92
N LEU A 78 -32.66 -6.24 11.22
CA LEU A 78 -32.32 -7.38 10.36
C LEU A 78 -32.23 -8.66 11.19
N THR A 79 -32.98 -9.71 10.77
CA THR A 79 -33.03 -11.02 11.42
C THR A 79 -32.38 -12.13 10.60
N SER A 80 -32.40 -12.00 9.27
CA SER A 80 -31.73 -12.93 8.36
C SER A 80 -31.32 -12.24 7.06
N GLY A 81 -30.36 -12.83 6.31
CA GLY A 81 -29.93 -12.33 5.02
C GLY A 81 -28.72 -11.37 5.06
N ALA A 82 -28.01 -11.27 6.18
CA ALA A 82 -26.74 -10.54 6.22
C ALA A 82 -25.75 -11.10 5.17
N GLY A 83 -25.05 -10.21 4.46
CA GLY A 83 -24.15 -10.55 3.36
C GLY A 83 -24.85 -10.83 2.03
N THR A 84 -26.16 -10.66 1.93
CA THR A 84 -26.95 -10.90 0.71
C THR A 84 -27.81 -9.70 0.31
N LYS A 85 -28.40 -9.75 -0.89
CA LYS A 85 -29.37 -8.75 -1.38
C LYS A 85 -30.79 -8.96 -0.80
N TYR A 86 -31.04 -10.11 -0.23
CA TYR A 86 -32.34 -10.50 0.33
C TYR A 86 -32.23 -10.54 1.84
N ALA A 87 -33.15 -9.90 2.54
CA ALA A 87 -33.12 -9.84 3.99
C ALA A 87 -34.52 -9.90 4.59
N GLU A 88 -34.59 -10.38 5.83
CA GLU A 88 -35.79 -10.28 6.67
C GLU A 88 -35.49 -9.32 7.83
N PHE A 89 -36.42 -8.42 8.07
CA PHE A 89 -36.41 -7.46 9.17
C PHE A 89 -37.61 -7.67 10.08
N ALA A 90 -37.41 -7.66 11.37
CA ALA A 90 -38.48 -7.79 12.36
C ALA A 90 -38.56 -6.56 13.27
N GLY A 91 -39.79 -6.12 13.51
CA GLY A 91 -40.13 -5.01 14.40
C GLY A 91 -41.36 -5.31 15.25
N SER A 92 -41.57 -4.52 16.30
CA SER A 92 -42.73 -4.64 17.19
C SER A 92 -43.69 -3.49 17.00
N LEU A 93 -44.97 -3.79 16.75
CA LEU A 93 -46.05 -2.82 16.56
C LEU A 93 -47.18 -3.08 17.56
N PRO A 94 -47.97 -2.04 17.93
CA PRO A 94 -49.25 -2.25 18.61
C PRO A 94 -50.18 -3.14 17.81
N ASN A 95 -50.97 -3.99 18.45
CA ASN A 95 -51.78 -5.01 17.77
C ASN A 95 -52.68 -4.47 16.66
N GLU A 96 -53.24 -3.27 16.86
CA GLU A 96 -54.16 -2.60 15.92
C GLU A 96 -53.44 -1.84 14.80
N VAL A 97 -52.11 -1.74 14.84
CA VAL A 97 -51.30 -0.98 13.90
C VAL A 97 -50.66 -1.90 12.87
N ASN A 98 -50.67 -1.51 11.61
CA ASN A 98 -50.06 -2.25 10.51
C ASN A 98 -48.96 -1.40 9.84
N VAL A 99 -48.08 -2.05 9.11
CA VAL A 99 -47.07 -1.34 8.29
C VAL A 99 -47.76 -0.71 7.08
N THR A 100 -47.24 0.44 6.65
CA THR A 100 -47.63 1.11 5.41
C THR A 100 -46.66 0.79 4.28
N SER A 101 -46.75 1.57 3.21
CA SER A 101 -45.93 1.41 1.99
C SER A 101 -44.62 2.20 2.01
N VAL A 102 -44.20 2.79 3.15
CA VAL A 102 -42.99 3.65 3.21
C VAL A 102 -41.99 3.11 4.24
N ALA A 103 -40.75 2.94 3.83
CA ALA A 103 -39.65 2.60 4.71
C ALA A 103 -38.36 3.36 4.36
N MET A 104 -37.51 3.58 5.34
CA MET A 104 -36.24 4.31 5.22
C MET A 104 -35.07 3.49 5.78
N TYR A 105 -33.91 3.61 5.17
CA TYR A 105 -32.63 3.10 5.66
C TYR A 105 -31.54 4.17 5.59
N PRO A 106 -30.65 4.29 6.57
CA PRO A 106 -30.75 3.65 7.90
C PRO A 106 -31.94 4.19 8.71
N ALA A 107 -32.26 3.53 9.83
CA ALA A 107 -33.22 4.04 10.78
C ALA A 107 -32.65 5.28 11.47
N ILE A 108 -33.07 6.46 11.01
CA ILE A 108 -32.56 7.78 11.50
C ILE A 108 -33.55 8.51 12.40
N VAL A 109 -34.74 7.98 12.54
CA VAL A 109 -35.77 8.51 13.44
C VAL A 109 -35.92 7.60 14.65
N PRO A 110 -36.11 8.13 15.87
CA PRO A 110 -36.33 7.29 17.04
C PRO A 110 -37.58 6.43 16.87
N ASN A 111 -37.53 5.20 17.37
CA ASN A 111 -38.66 4.26 17.33
C ASN A 111 -39.91 4.87 17.99
N GLY A 112 -41.08 4.77 17.33
CA GLY A 112 -42.33 5.34 17.79
C GLY A 112 -42.46 6.85 17.54
N THR A 113 -41.54 7.46 16.77
CA THR A 113 -41.64 8.87 16.40
C THR A 113 -42.87 9.13 15.54
N PRO A 114 -43.76 10.12 15.92
CA PRO A 114 -44.87 10.51 15.06
C PRO A 114 -44.41 10.99 13.70
N ASN A 115 -45.19 10.72 12.67
CA ASN A 115 -44.91 11.18 11.32
C ASN A 115 -45.13 12.69 11.19
N THR A 116 -44.14 13.46 11.61
CA THR A 116 -44.06 14.92 11.33
C THR A 116 -43.27 15.19 10.04
N ILE A 117 -42.70 14.16 9.47
CA ILE A 117 -41.76 14.22 8.30
C ILE A 117 -42.43 13.73 7.01
N TRP A 118 -43.65 13.22 7.05
CA TRP A 118 -44.42 12.81 5.90
C TRP A 118 -45.71 13.63 5.74
N ALA A 119 -45.78 14.43 4.70
CA ALA A 119 -46.97 15.18 4.32
C ALA A 119 -47.03 15.38 2.81
N GLU A 120 -48.23 15.27 2.22
CA GLU A 120 -48.48 15.54 0.79
C GLU A 120 -47.51 14.85 -0.19
N ASN A 121 -47.19 13.57 0.00
CA ASN A 121 -46.20 12.79 -0.79
C ASN A 121 -44.76 13.32 -0.69
N THR A 122 -44.47 14.08 0.35
CA THR A 122 -43.09 14.55 0.61
C THR A 122 -42.59 13.97 1.94
N LEU A 123 -41.46 13.30 1.91
CA LEU A 123 -40.77 12.79 3.08
C LEU A 123 -39.62 13.75 3.40
N ASN A 124 -39.62 14.38 4.56
CA ASN A 124 -38.48 15.16 5.01
C ASN A 124 -37.40 14.24 5.56
N TYR A 125 -36.41 13.97 4.73
CA TYR A 125 -35.29 13.11 5.07
C TYR A 125 -34.20 13.89 5.76
N VAL A 126 -33.68 13.38 6.89
CA VAL A 126 -32.61 14.06 7.65
C VAL A 126 -31.29 13.38 7.40
N LEU A 127 -30.37 14.07 6.73
CA LEU A 127 -28.97 13.63 6.64
C LEU A 127 -28.22 14.13 7.90
N PRO A 128 -27.55 13.24 8.67
CA PRO A 128 -26.86 13.63 9.88
C PRO A 128 -25.72 14.62 9.60
N THR A 129 -25.52 15.58 10.48
CA THR A 129 -24.42 16.54 10.40
C THR A 129 -23.09 15.98 10.89
N SER A 130 -23.14 14.87 11.63
CA SER A 130 -21.95 14.18 12.10
C SER A 130 -22.22 12.68 12.36
N TRP A 131 -21.19 11.86 12.17
CA TRP A 131 -21.21 10.44 12.56
C TRP A 131 -19.82 9.93 12.89
N THR A 132 -19.74 8.73 13.47
CA THR A 132 -18.49 8.01 13.70
C THR A 132 -18.16 7.18 12.46
N TRP A 133 -16.93 7.26 12.01
CA TRP A 133 -16.44 6.46 10.89
C TRP A 133 -16.59 4.95 11.14
N LYS A 134 -17.00 4.25 10.10
CA LYS A 134 -17.03 2.79 10.03
C LYS A 134 -16.38 2.36 8.73
N LYS A 135 -15.72 1.20 8.74
CA LYS A 135 -15.06 0.64 7.55
C LYS A 135 -16.05 0.38 6.41
N ASP A 136 -17.25 -0.05 6.77
CA ASP A 136 -18.29 -0.37 5.81
C ASP A 136 -19.13 0.86 5.45
N VAL A 137 -19.55 0.97 4.20
CA VAL A 137 -20.44 2.04 3.71
C VAL A 137 -21.89 1.75 4.13
N SER A 138 -22.11 1.56 5.42
CA SER A 138 -23.40 1.08 5.93
C SER A 138 -24.49 2.15 6.14
N ASN A 139 -24.22 3.40 5.79
CA ASN A 139 -25.14 4.52 6.09
C ASN A 139 -25.53 5.34 4.85
N VAL A 140 -25.61 4.70 3.66
CA VAL A 140 -26.08 5.42 2.47
C VAL A 140 -27.60 5.45 2.48
N PRO A 141 -28.22 6.64 2.48
CA PRO A 141 -29.66 6.78 2.59
C PRO A 141 -30.43 6.12 1.45
N MET A 142 -31.42 5.31 1.81
CA MET A 142 -32.34 4.68 0.87
C MET A 142 -33.79 4.82 1.34
N VAL A 143 -34.70 4.86 0.41
CA VAL A 143 -36.14 4.86 0.67
C VAL A 143 -36.80 3.77 -0.16
N ALA A 144 -37.70 3.02 0.45
CA ALA A 144 -38.60 2.11 -0.21
C ALA A 144 -40.03 2.68 -0.18
N ILE A 145 -40.69 2.60 -1.32
CA ILE A 145 -42.08 2.99 -1.47
C ILE A 145 -42.79 1.84 -2.17
N PHE A 146 -43.87 1.39 -1.58
CA PHE A 146 -44.73 0.35 -2.19
C PHE A 146 -45.87 0.97 -2.99
N GLU A 147 -46.19 0.41 -4.11
CA GLU A 147 -47.50 0.59 -4.72
C GLU A 147 -48.55 -0.19 -3.95
N GLU A 148 -49.76 0.31 -3.82
CA GLU A 148 -50.86 -0.35 -3.15
C GLU A 148 -51.09 -1.71 -3.80
N GLY A 149 -50.88 -2.79 -3.03
CA GLY A 149 -50.97 -4.17 -3.50
C GLY A 149 -49.67 -4.82 -3.95
N ALA A 150 -48.55 -4.14 -3.87
CA ALA A 150 -47.22 -4.74 -4.14
C ALA A 150 -46.82 -5.72 -3.02
N THR A 151 -46.29 -6.89 -3.41
CA THR A 151 -45.77 -7.92 -2.49
C THR A 151 -44.27 -7.84 -2.22
N GLU A 152 -43.60 -6.91 -2.87
CA GLU A 152 -42.15 -6.77 -2.81
C GLU A 152 -41.76 -5.32 -2.44
N MET A 153 -40.85 -5.21 -1.49
CA MET A 153 -40.32 -3.95 -1.04
C MET A 153 -38.93 -3.73 -1.71
N ALA A 154 -38.79 -2.69 -2.50
CA ALA A 154 -37.50 -2.33 -3.14
C ALA A 154 -36.95 -1.01 -2.59
N PHE A 155 -35.78 -1.06 -1.95
CA PHE A 155 -35.07 0.14 -1.54
C PHE A 155 -34.29 0.76 -2.69
N LYS A 156 -34.35 2.08 -2.83
CA LYS A 156 -33.61 2.86 -3.81
C LYS A 156 -32.84 3.99 -3.11
N HIS A 157 -31.60 4.22 -3.53
CA HIS A 157 -30.81 5.37 -3.01
C HIS A 157 -31.50 6.69 -3.32
N VAL A 158 -31.33 7.63 -2.42
CA VAL A 158 -31.84 9.00 -2.58
C VAL A 158 -30.79 9.98 -3.12
N GLY A 159 -29.52 9.59 -3.14
CA GLY A 159 -28.41 10.36 -3.67
C GLY A 159 -27.30 9.46 -4.22
N GLY A 160 -26.08 9.96 -4.21
CA GLY A 160 -24.87 9.21 -4.49
C GLY A 160 -23.84 9.36 -3.38
N VAL A 161 -22.68 8.76 -3.57
CA VAL A 161 -21.57 8.76 -2.59
C VAL A 161 -20.31 9.31 -3.22
N MET A 162 -19.66 10.24 -2.53
CA MET A 162 -18.28 10.64 -2.82
C MET A 162 -17.34 9.89 -1.89
N ARG A 163 -16.41 9.11 -2.44
CA ARG A 163 -15.43 8.32 -1.67
C ARG A 163 -14.08 9.02 -1.69
N PHE A 164 -13.52 9.27 -0.52
CA PHE A 164 -12.22 9.88 -0.31
C PHE A 164 -11.27 8.87 0.32
N PRO A 165 -10.42 8.20 -0.45
CA PRO A 165 -9.39 7.33 0.09
C PRO A 165 -8.27 8.15 0.71
N VAL A 166 -7.89 7.83 1.95
CA VAL A 166 -6.85 8.53 2.73
C VAL A 166 -5.86 7.50 3.28
N THR A 167 -4.57 7.78 3.14
CA THR A 167 -3.50 6.98 3.74
C THR A 167 -2.85 7.69 4.91
N ASN A 168 -2.23 6.92 5.79
CA ASN A 168 -1.52 7.41 6.97
C ASN A 168 -2.40 8.20 7.95
N MET A 169 -3.64 7.78 8.17
CA MET A 169 -4.51 8.41 9.17
C MET A 169 -3.93 8.29 10.59
N PRO A 170 -4.03 9.34 11.44
CA PRO A 170 -3.75 9.21 12.87
C PRO A 170 -4.77 8.26 13.52
N ARG A 171 -4.51 7.82 14.74
CA ARG A 171 -5.44 6.94 15.50
C ARG A 171 -6.82 7.55 15.65
N GLU A 172 -6.86 8.84 15.91
CA GLU A 172 -8.08 9.62 16.09
C GLU A 172 -7.99 10.91 15.29
N ALA A 173 -9.04 11.23 14.56
CA ALA A 173 -9.12 12.45 13.77
C ALA A 173 -10.58 12.90 13.60
N THR A 174 -10.74 14.16 13.28
CA THR A 174 -12.01 14.71 12.80
C THR A 174 -11.86 15.09 11.35
N VAL A 175 -12.70 14.52 10.48
CA VAL A 175 -12.74 14.82 9.04
C VAL A 175 -13.94 15.68 8.77
N ILE A 176 -13.72 16.85 8.17
CA ILE A 176 -14.72 17.89 7.97
C ILE A 176 -14.84 18.18 6.48
N PHE A 177 -16.03 17.99 5.95
CA PHE A 177 -16.39 18.42 4.59
C PHE A 177 -17.23 19.69 4.68
N THR A 178 -16.82 20.74 3.99
CA THR A 178 -17.55 22.02 3.94
C THR A 178 -17.83 22.40 2.51
N MET A 179 -19.11 22.51 2.14
CA MET A 179 -19.56 23.00 0.84
C MET A 179 -19.76 24.51 0.91
N GLN A 180 -19.44 25.23 -0.17
CA GLN A 180 -19.57 26.70 -0.20
C GLN A 180 -20.92 27.16 -0.71
N ASP A 181 -21.54 26.42 -1.62
CA ASP A 181 -22.75 26.83 -2.34
C ASP A 181 -23.85 25.77 -2.35
N LYS A 182 -23.72 24.73 -1.54
CA LYS A 182 -24.69 23.62 -1.44
C LYS A 182 -24.83 23.14 -0.01
N THR A 183 -26.04 22.68 0.30
CA THR A 183 -26.34 21.95 1.54
C THR A 183 -26.18 20.47 1.33
N ILE A 184 -25.59 19.77 2.29
CA ILE A 184 -25.31 18.33 2.23
C ILE A 184 -25.79 17.57 3.46
N THR A 185 -26.26 18.28 4.48
CA THR A 185 -26.77 17.69 5.73
C THR A 185 -27.98 18.48 6.22
N GLY A 186 -28.73 17.88 7.15
CA GLY A 186 -29.98 18.44 7.68
C GLY A 186 -31.20 17.89 6.96
N GLU A 187 -32.30 18.65 6.95
CA GLU A 187 -33.57 18.22 6.38
C GLU A 187 -33.60 18.45 4.87
N PHE A 188 -33.93 17.38 4.13
CA PHE A 188 -34.15 17.39 2.68
C PHE A 188 -35.53 16.85 2.37
N PRO A 189 -36.41 17.68 1.76
CA PRO A 189 -37.67 17.18 1.22
C PRO A 189 -37.38 16.17 0.10
N LEU A 190 -37.88 14.95 0.25
CA LEU A 190 -37.91 13.96 -0.82
C LEU A 190 -39.26 13.99 -1.47
N HIS A 191 -39.32 14.47 -2.71
CA HIS A 191 -40.51 14.30 -3.52
C HIS A 191 -40.56 12.86 -4.04
N LEU A 192 -41.59 12.16 -3.62
CA LEU A 192 -41.85 10.80 -4.08
C LEU A 192 -42.61 10.88 -5.39
N VAL A 193 -41.90 10.76 -6.49
CA VAL A 193 -42.49 10.69 -7.82
C VAL A 193 -43.11 9.30 -8.02
N ILE A 194 -44.30 9.24 -8.62
CA ILE A 194 -45.02 8.02 -8.92
C ILE A 194 -44.10 7.02 -9.61
N ALA A 195 -44.10 5.75 -9.15
CA ALA A 195 -43.24 4.64 -9.58
C ALA A 195 -41.86 4.56 -8.91
N GLY A 196 -41.73 4.92 -7.64
CA GLY A 196 -40.53 4.60 -6.82
C GLY A 196 -39.31 5.47 -7.08
N GLU A 197 -39.46 6.64 -7.66
CA GLU A 197 -38.40 7.64 -7.77
C GLU A 197 -38.55 8.68 -6.67
N ALA A 198 -37.46 8.92 -5.92
CA ALA A 198 -37.38 9.96 -4.93
C ALA A 198 -36.28 10.96 -5.33
N GLU A 199 -36.60 12.23 -5.43
CA GLU A 199 -35.64 13.30 -5.70
C GLU A 199 -35.46 14.13 -4.44
N MET A 200 -34.19 14.33 -4.02
CA MET A 200 -33.85 15.22 -2.92
C MET A 200 -33.86 16.66 -3.42
N VAL A 201 -34.76 17.46 -2.87
CA VAL A 201 -34.82 18.90 -3.13
C VAL A 201 -34.03 19.63 -2.05
N ALA A 202 -33.29 20.69 -2.41
CA ALA A 202 -32.51 21.46 -1.48
C ALA A 202 -33.39 22.03 -0.35
N GLY A 203 -33.14 21.64 0.88
CA GLY A 203 -33.86 22.10 2.10
C GLY A 203 -33.08 23.13 2.90
N THR A 204 -33.48 23.37 4.13
CA THR A 204 -32.86 24.28 5.11
C THR A 204 -31.64 23.62 5.79
N ALA A 205 -30.72 23.06 5.03
CA ALA A 205 -29.69 22.16 5.51
C ALA A 205 -28.34 22.87 5.74
N ALA A 206 -27.46 22.26 6.55
CA ALA A 206 -26.12 22.74 6.78
C ALA A 206 -25.19 22.39 5.63
N SER A 207 -24.20 23.23 5.41
CA SER A 207 -23.16 23.00 4.37
C SER A 207 -21.98 22.17 4.85
N GLN A 208 -22.01 21.63 6.06
CA GLN A 208 -20.89 20.95 6.69
C GLN A 208 -21.26 19.57 7.23
N VAL A 209 -20.33 18.62 7.06
CA VAL A 209 -20.38 17.27 7.63
C VAL A 209 -19.12 17.03 8.44
N ILE A 210 -19.27 16.39 9.60
CA ILE A 210 -18.19 16.00 10.48
C ILE A 210 -18.17 14.48 10.65
N ILE A 211 -17.06 13.84 10.31
CA ILE A 211 -16.84 12.41 10.53
C ILE A 211 -15.78 12.24 11.61
N ASN A 212 -16.15 11.63 12.73
CA ASN A 212 -15.22 11.30 13.80
C ASN A 212 -14.58 9.96 13.51
N TYR A 213 -13.27 9.96 13.28
CA TYR A 213 -12.48 8.80 12.98
C TYR A 213 -11.72 8.30 14.22
N SER A 214 -11.79 7.00 14.49
CA SER A 214 -10.95 6.32 15.49
C SER A 214 -10.74 4.87 15.06
N SER A 215 -9.48 4.48 14.83
CA SER A 215 -9.10 3.11 14.52
C SER A 215 -7.63 2.84 14.86
N ASP A 216 -7.35 1.68 15.41
CA ASP A 216 -5.99 1.20 15.65
C ASP A 216 -5.46 0.36 14.47
N ALA A 217 -6.32 -0.35 13.78
CA ALA A 217 -5.96 -1.31 12.73
C ALA A 217 -5.96 -0.69 11.31
N ASP A 218 -6.99 0.09 10.99
CA ASP A 218 -7.20 0.62 9.63
C ASP A 218 -6.72 2.07 9.55
N ARG A 219 -5.42 2.28 9.27
CA ARG A 219 -4.83 3.61 9.15
C ARG A 219 -4.21 3.88 7.78
N GLN A 220 -3.84 2.83 7.06
CA GLN A 220 -3.10 2.93 5.81
C GLN A 220 -3.99 3.07 4.57
N ASN A 221 -5.22 2.56 4.64
CA ASN A 221 -6.20 2.66 3.57
C ASN A 221 -7.58 2.94 4.15
N VAL A 222 -7.81 4.19 4.54
CA VAL A 222 -9.09 4.62 5.12
C VAL A 222 -9.94 5.25 4.02
N GLU A 223 -11.16 4.78 3.86
CA GLU A 223 -12.12 5.34 2.93
C GLU A 223 -13.18 6.13 3.69
N PHE A 224 -13.28 7.43 3.41
CA PHE A 224 -14.37 8.26 3.90
C PHE A 224 -15.45 8.34 2.83
N ASN A 225 -16.61 7.77 3.13
CA ASN A 225 -17.76 7.76 2.24
C ASN A 225 -18.73 8.87 2.66
N LEU A 226 -18.92 9.85 1.80
CA LEU A 226 -19.79 10.99 2.01
C LEU A 226 -21.04 10.85 1.15
N PRO A 227 -22.19 10.43 1.72
CA PRO A 227 -23.47 10.48 1.02
C PRO A 227 -23.86 11.93 0.75
N VAL A 228 -24.25 12.22 -0.48
CA VAL A 228 -24.67 13.55 -0.91
C VAL A 228 -25.85 13.51 -1.86
N PRO A 229 -26.70 14.56 -1.90
CA PRO A 229 -27.70 14.71 -2.94
C PRO A 229 -27.11 14.65 -4.35
N THR A 230 -27.95 14.37 -5.34
CA THR A 230 -27.55 14.46 -6.74
C THR A 230 -27.18 15.90 -7.12
N GLY A 231 -26.19 16.05 -8.01
CA GLY A 231 -25.78 17.39 -8.43
C GLY A 231 -24.31 17.50 -8.81
N VAL A 232 -23.87 18.72 -9.07
CA VAL A 232 -22.48 19.05 -9.39
C VAL A 232 -21.82 19.71 -8.18
N TYR A 233 -20.72 19.14 -7.71
CA TYR A 233 -19.97 19.60 -6.54
C TYR A 233 -18.58 20.09 -6.96
N ASN A 234 -18.37 21.40 -7.01
CA ASN A 234 -17.12 22.00 -7.50
C ASN A 234 -16.54 23.08 -6.58
N LYS A 235 -17.14 23.31 -5.41
CA LYS A 235 -16.68 24.30 -4.44
C LYS A 235 -16.81 23.77 -3.02
N PHE A 236 -15.88 22.88 -2.66
CA PHE A 236 -15.86 22.35 -1.29
C PHE A 236 -14.44 22.18 -0.77
N THR A 237 -14.33 22.14 0.55
CA THR A 237 -13.08 21.83 1.25
C THR A 237 -13.24 20.54 2.05
N LEU A 238 -12.17 19.78 2.09
CA LEU A 238 -11.97 18.69 3.03
C LEU A 238 -10.85 19.10 3.98
N GLU A 239 -11.13 19.04 5.27
CA GLU A 239 -10.18 19.32 6.34
C GLU A 239 -10.08 18.09 7.25
N ILE A 240 -8.86 17.70 7.62
CA ILE A 240 -8.60 16.65 8.60
C ILE A 240 -7.89 17.31 9.78
N LYS A 241 -8.43 17.12 10.97
CA LYS A 241 -7.88 17.64 12.24
C LYS A 241 -7.47 16.51 13.15
N ALA A 242 -6.39 16.71 13.90
CA ALA A 242 -6.02 15.83 15.02
C ALA A 242 -7.09 15.89 16.13
N LYS A 243 -6.99 14.98 17.10
CA LYS A 243 -7.88 14.91 18.27
C LYS A 243 -7.95 16.23 19.05
N ASP A 244 -6.87 16.97 19.13
CA ASP A 244 -6.77 18.26 19.80
C ASP A 244 -7.31 19.44 18.99
N GLY A 245 -7.82 19.18 17.77
CA GLY A 245 -8.36 20.20 16.86
C GLY A 245 -7.31 20.83 15.93
N THR A 246 -6.04 20.46 16.04
CA THR A 246 -4.98 20.96 15.14
C THR A 246 -5.22 20.51 13.70
N PRO A 247 -5.24 21.43 12.71
CA PRO A 247 -5.38 21.05 11.30
C PRO A 247 -4.18 20.23 10.83
N ILE A 248 -4.45 19.02 10.29
CA ILE A 248 -3.46 18.12 9.71
C ILE A 248 -3.39 18.30 8.19
N PHE A 249 -4.56 18.48 7.58
CA PHE A 249 -4.68 18.52 6.12
C PHE A 249 -5.87 19.38 5.72
N THR A 250 -5.69 20.17 4.65
CA THR A 250 -6.80 20.92 4.04
C THR A 250 -6.65 20.92 2.54
N LYS A 251 -7.71 20.54 1.83
CA LYS A 251 -7.75 20.54 0.36
C LYS A 251 -9.04 21.16 -0.14
N SER A 252 -8.90 22.09 -1.08
CA SER A 252 -10.04 22.70 -1.78
C SER A 252 -10.23 22.04 -3.14
N TYR A 253 -11.48 21.72 -3.47
CA TYR A 253 -11.87 21.12 -4.74
C TYR A 253 -12.59 22.16 -5.59
N ARG A 254 -12.18 22.31 -6.84
CA ARG A 254 -12.71 23.32 -7.78
C ARG A 254 -13.11 22.75 -9.14
N LYS A 255 -12.95 21.45 -9.34
CA LYS A 255 -13.42 20.74 -10.54
C LYS A 255 -14.83 20.25 -10.33
N ASP A 256 -15.60 20.19 -11.39
CA ASP A 256 -16.94 19.60 -11.37
C ASP A 256 -16.87 18.10 -11.03
N ASN A 257 -17.53 17.74 -9.95
CA ASN A 257 -17.73 16.36 -9.52
C ASN A 257 -19.22 16.08 -9.64
N VAL A 258 -19.60 15.35 -10.68
CA VAL A 258 -20.99 15.06 -10.98
C VAL A 258 -21.46 13.85 -10.20
N ILE A 259 -22.40 14.04 -9.29
CA ILE A 259 -23.04 12.97 -8.53
C ILE A 259 -24.40 12.66 -9.13
N LYS A 260 -24.56 11.43 -9.55
CA LYS A 260 -25.86 10.88 -9.97
C LYS A 260 -26.38 9.96 -8.89
N ARG A 261 -27.68 9.68 -8.91
CA ARG A 261 -28.33 8.72 -8.03
C ARG A 261 -27.65 7.34 -8.15
N SER A 262 -27.47 6.66 -7.05
CA SER A 262 -26.83 5.32 -6.99
C SER A 262 -25.42 5.24 -7.56
N THR A 263 -24.70 6.37 -7.63
CA THR A 263 -23.30 6.39 -8.10
C THR A 263 -22.31 6.53 -6.97
N LEU A 264 -21.19 5.82 -7.09
CA LEU A 264 -20.00 5.97 -6.26
C LEU A 264 -18.95 6.73 -7.07
N LEU A 265 -18.64 7.97 -6.65
CA LEU A 265 -17.57 8.76 -7.23
C LEU A 265 -16.29 8.61 -6.41
N ASN A 266 -15.31 7.91 -6.94
CA ASN A 266 -13.99 7.79 -6.33
C ASN A 266 -13.20 9.08 -6.55
N MET A 267 -12.84 9.74 -5.45
CA MET A 267 -11.96 10.91 -5.46
C MET A 267 -10.50 10.50 -5.48
N SER A 268 -9.61 11.40 -5.88
CA SER A 268 -8.17 11.15 -5.82
C SER A 268 -7.73 10.87 -4.39
N ARG A 269 -6.86 9.86 -4.24
CA ARG A 269 -6.26 9.49 -2.95
C ARG A 269 -5.59 10.69 -2.27
N ILE A 270 -5.75 10.78 -0.98
CA ILE A 270 -5.11 11.74 -0.09
C ILE A 270 -4.06 11.00 0.72
N GLU A 271 -2.83 11.41 0.61
CA GLU A 271 -1.73 10.92 1.44
C GLU A 271 -1.43 11.96 2.51
N LEU A 272 -1.65 11.60 3.78
CA LEU A 272 -1.24 12.44 4.88
C LEU A 272 0.26 12.21 5.12
N ASN A 273 1.01 13.31 5.18
CA ASN A 273 2.40 13.18 5.56
C ASN A 273 2.48 12.96 7.06
N PRO A 274 3.36 12.06 7.54
CA PRO A 274 3.56 11.86 8.98
C PRO A 274 3.90 13.16 9.72
N GLU A 275 4.60 14.08 9.07
CA GLU A 275 4.96 15.41 9.59
C GLU A 275 3.75 16.35 9.81
N ASP A 276 2.69 16.21 9.01
CA ASP A 276 1.47 17.00 9.14
C ASP A 276 0.59 16.50 10.31
N LEU A 277 0.88 15.29 10.81
CA LEU A 277 0.07 14.66 11.86
C LEU A 277 0.31 15.23 13.26
N GLY A 278 1.38 16.01 13.48
CA GLY A 278 1.72 16.60 14.78
C GLY A 278 1.88 15.59 15.93
N VAL A 279 1.72 14.32 15.62
CA VAL A 279 1.76 13.22 16.57
C VAL A 279 3.07 12.48 16.33
N GLY A 280 3.94 12.45 17.32
CA GLY A 280 5.08 11.56 17.30
C GLY A 280 4.61 10.15 16.93
N THR A 281 5.04 9.65 15.77
CA THR A 281 4.79 8.25 15.45
C THR A 281 5.59 7.44 16.45
N GLU A 282 4.92 6.62 17.26
CA GLU A 282 5.63 5.62 18.05
C GLU A 282 6.54 4.82 17.12
N PRO A 283 7.73 4.41 17.56
CA PRO A 283 8.58 3.55 16.77
C PRO A 283 7.74 2.36 16.30
N ASP A 284 7.62 2.20 15.00
CA ASP A 284 7.03 0.98 14.50
C ASP A 284 8.16 -0.03 14.38
N ASN A 285 8.09 -1.13 15.03
CA ASN A 285 9.12 -2.16 15.05
C ASN A 285 9.18 -2.96 13.74
N THR A 286 8.92 -2.34 12.58
CA THR A 286 9.04 -3.00 11.29
C THR A 286 10.48 -3.48 11.07
N ASN A 287 10.64 -4.78 10.92
CA ASN A 287 11.94 -5.38 10.64
C ASN A 287 12.16 -5.55 9.13
N TYR A 288 12.92 -4.66 8.53
CA TYR A 288 13.34 -4.78 7.14
C TYR A 288 14.64 -5.60 6.97
N ASP A 289 15.37 -5.89 8.05
CA ASP A 289 16.55 -6.77 8.05
C ASP A 289 16.15 -8.23 8.21
N VAL A 290 15.49 -8.76 7.19
CA VAL A 290 14.92 -10.13 7.21
C VAL A 290 15.97 -11.24 7.28
N TYR A 291 17.23 -10.92 6.98
CA TYR A 291 18.35 -11.88 7.03
C TYR A 291 19.28 -11.67 8.22
N GLY A 292 19.05 -10.68 9.06
CA GLY A 292 19.87 -10.40 10.24
C GLY A 292 21.30 -10.01 9.89
N ILE A 293 21.49 -9.26 8.80
CA ILE A 293 22.81 -8.81 8.31
C ILE A 293 23.25 -7.51 8.97
N GLY A 294 22.29 -6.72 9.47
CA GLY A 294 22.53 -5.38 9.98
C GLY A 294 22.82 -4.34 8.88
N GLY A 295 22.48 -4.66 7.65
CA GLY A 295 22.68 -3.84 6.45
C GLY A 295 21.94 -4.43 5.26
N PHE A 296 22.21 -3.91 4.06
CA PHE A 296 21.57 -4.41 2.86
C PHE A 296 22.07 -5.81 2.49
N PRO A 297 21.17 -6.77 2.17
CA PRO A 297 21.56 -7.96 1.45
C PRO A 297 22.12 -7.60 0.07
N ILE A 298 23.27 -8.15 -0.23
CA ILE A 298 24.00 -8.04 -1.49
C ILE A 298 24.20 -9.43 -2.01
N THR A 299 23.60 -9.77 -3.13
CA THR A 299 23.61 -11.11 -3.70
C THR A 299 23.82 -11.06 -5.21
N TYR A 300 23.63 -12.19 -5.86
CA TYR A 300 23.81 -12.36 -7.28
C TYR A 300 22.78 -13.35 -7.83
N TRP A 301 22.61 -13.32 -9.13
CA TRP A 301 21.97 -14.36 -9.91
C TRP A 301 23.05 -15.15 -10.67
N VAL A 302 22.90 -16.43 -10.85
CA VAL A 302 23.89 -17.34 -11.42
C VAL A 302 25.24 -17.30 -10.69
N GLY A 303 25.38 -18.23 -9.74
CA GLY A 303 26.61 -18.48 -8.99
C GLY A 303 27.59 -19.44 -9.69
N PRO A 304 28.71 -19.74 -9.04
CA PRO A 304 29.69 -20.68 -9.55
C PRO A 304 29.07 -22.07 -9.76
N PRO A 305 29.15 -22.66 -10.97
CA PRO A 305 28.67 -24.03 -11.18
C PRO A 305 29.55 -25.03 -10.43
N VAL A 306 28.97 -26.14 -9.96
CA VAL A 306 29.73 -27.22 -9.30
C VAL A 306 30.90 -27.74 -10.17
N SER A 307 30.72 -27.74 -11.50
CA SER A 307 31.78 -28.11 -12.45
C SER A 307 33.02 -27.21 -12.40
N ALA A 308 32.92 -25.98 -11.87
CA ALA A 308 34.06 -25.07 -11.74
C ALA A 308 35.04 -25.51 -10.66
N TYR A 309 34.61 -26.28 -9.66
CA TYR A 309 35.45 -26.74 -8.55
C TYR A 309 35.37 -28.27 -8.34
N GLY A 310 34.36 -28.97 -8.85
CA GLY A 310 34.21 -30.42 -8.69
C GLY A 310 34.26 -30.86 -7.23
N ASP A 311 35.09 -31.90 -6.95
CA ASP A 311 35.33 -32.40 -5.59
C ASP A 311 36.48 -31.67 -4.87
N ASP A 312 37.08 -30.64 -5.49
CA ASP A 312 38.20 -29.89 -4.90
C ASP A 312 37.68 -28.83 -3.93
N ASP A 313 37.73 -29.14 -2.64
CA ASP A 313 37.32 -28.25 -1.57
C ASP A 313 38.17 -26.97 -1.46
N ALA A 314 39.46 -27.07 -1.77
CA ALA A 314 40.35 -25.90 -1.72
C ALA A 314 39.95 -24.89 -2.80
N LYS A 315 39.70 -25.38 -4.00
CA LYS A 315 39.21 -24.55 -5.11
C LYS A 315 37.82 -23.96 -4.85
N ALA A 316 36.91 -24.75 -4.30
CA ALA A 316 35.58 -24.21 -3.89
C ALA A 316 35.72 -23.06 -2.89
N ARG A 317 36.54 -23.23 -1.83
CA ARG A 317 36.81 -22.18 -0.85
C ARG A 317 37.43 -20.93 -1.46
N GLU A 318 38.39 -21.09 -2.41
CA GLU A 318 38.98 -19.96 -3.12
C GLU A 318 37.94 -19.16 -3.89
N ILE A 319 37.05 -19.83 -4.67
CA ILE A 319 36.00 -19.16 -5.44
C ILE A 319 35.01 -18.41 -4.55
N TYR A 320 34.53 -19.02 -3.47
CA TYR A 320 33.58 -18.38 -2.56
C TYR A 320 34.25 -17.30 -1.67
N LYS A 321 35.50 -17.41 -1.36
CA LYS A 321 36.30 -16.34 -0.74
C LYS A 321 36.42 -15.13 -1.67
N ASP A 322 36.75 -15.34 -2.93
CA ASP A 322 36.78 -14.29 -3.96
C ASP A 322 35.41 -13.57 -4.08
N MET A 323 34.33 -14.35 -4.00
CA MET A 323 32.96 -13.81 -3.99
C MET A 323 32.71 -12.94 -2.75
N ALA A 324 33.03 -13.41 -1.56
CA ALA A 324 32.89 -12.65 -0.31
C ALA A 324 33.70 -11.36 -0.33
N GLU A 325 34.91 -11.39 -0.93
CA GLU A 325 35.77 -10.21 -1.10
C GLU A 325 35.15 -9.12 -2.00
N THR A 326 34.16 -9.45 -2.84
CA THR A 326 33.39 -8.42 -3.57
C THR A 326 32.39 -7.67 -2.68
N GLY A 327 32.24 -8.07 -1.41
CA GLY A 327 31.22 -7.55 -0.51
C GLY A 327 29.84 -8.20 -0.67
N ILE A 328 29.71 -9.24 -1.50
CA ILE A 328 28.54 -10.11 -1.52
C ILE A 328 28.43 -10.77 -0.15
N ASN A 329 27.26 -10.63 0.51
CA ASN A 329 27.04 -11.11 1.88
C ASN A 329 25.92 -12.16 1.97
N VAL A 330 25.24 -12.44 0.86
CA VAL A 330 24.25 -13.52 0.72
C VAL A 330 24.59 -14.34 -0.54
N ALA A 331 24.92 -15.60 -0.36
CA ALA A 331 25.12 -16.53 -1.47
C ALA A 331 23.78 -17.19 -1.84
N LEU A 332 23.35 -17.04 -3.08
CA LEU A 332 22.21 -17.74 -3.67
C LEU A 332 22.70 -18.95 -4.45
N PHE A 333 22.26 -20.15 -4.08
CA PHE A 333 22.72 -21.40 -4.71
C PHE A 333 22.04 -21.67 -6.07
N TYR A 334 21.85 -20.65 -6.89
CA TYR A 334 21.27 -20.71 -8.23
C TYR A 334 22.37 -20.73 -9.29
N GLY A 335 22.21 -21.60 -10.30
CA GLY A 335 23.19 -21.78 -11.37
C GLY A 335 24.25 -22.85 -11.07
N ALA A 336 24.21 -23.50 -9.90
CA ALA A 336 25.17 -24.52 -9.51
C ALA A 336 25.06 -25.85 -10.30
N TYR A 337 23.90 -26.12 -10.92
CA TYR A 337 23.55 -27.33 -11.70
C TYR A 337 23.52 -28.65 -10.94
N ASP A 338 24.02 -28.72 -9.73
CA ASP A 338 23.80 -29.83 -8.80
C ASP A 338 23.16 -29.27 -7.52
N TYR A 339 21.86 -29.43 -7.42
CA TYR A 339 21.03 -28.93 -6.30
C TYR A 339 20.78 -30.01 -5.25
N SER A 340 21.68 -31.00 -5.16
CA SER A 340 21.63 -32.00 -4.08
C SER A 340 21.80 -31.34 -2.72
N ILE A 341 21.21 -31.96 -1.69
CA ILE A 341 21.35 -31.47 -0.32
C ILE A 341 22.79 -31.45 0.16
N GLN A 342 23.61 -32.40 -0.33
CA GLN A 342 25.04 -32.51 -0.01
C GLN A 342 25.82 -31.33 -0.55
N GLN A 343 25.57 -30.89 -1.79
CA GLN A 343 26.22 -29.71 -2.36
C GLN A 343 25.74 -28.43 -1.71
N ASN A 344 24.45 -28.33 -1.42
CA ASN A 344 23.94 -27.20 -0.65
C ASN A 344 24.62 -27.09 0.73
N LYS A 345 24.77 -28.22 1.46
CA LYS A 345 25.46 -28.25 2.75
C LYS A 345 26.93 -27.85 2.63
N ARG A 346 27.63 -28.41 1.64
CA ARG A 346 29.05 -28.09 1.37
C ARG A 346 29.25 -26.58 1.15
N VAL A 347 28.43 -25.97 0.33
CA VAL A 347 28.55 -24.54 0.05
C VAL A 347 28.14 -23.70 1.25
N LEU A 348 27.11 -24.12 2.01
CA LEU A 348 26.76 -23.46 3.26
C LEU A 348 27.93 -23.40 4.25
N ASP A 349 28.67 -24.54 4.41
CA ASP A 349 29.83 -24.57 5.29
C ASP A 349 30.93 -23.59 4.83
N ILE A 350 31.16 -23.49 3.52
CA ILE A 350 32.12 -22.53 2.96
C ILE A 350 31.62 -21.08 3.15
N CYS A 351 30.32 -20.83 3.02
CA CYS A 351 29.74 -19.52 3.31
C CYS A 351 29.93 -19.11 4.77
N GLU A 352 29.78 -20.04 5.72
CA GLU A 352 30.06 -19.80 7.14
C GLU A 352 31.52 -19.36 7.37
N GLU A 353 32.48 -20.03 6.76
CA GLU A 353 33.91 -19.70 6.85
C GLU A 353 34.18 -18.25 6.37
N ASN A 354 33.37 -17.72 5.45
CA ASN A 354 33.51 -16.40 4.85
C ASN A 354 32.52 -15.35 5.39
N GLY A 355 31.72 -15.70 6.40
CA GLY A 355 30.76 -14.79 7.01
C GLY A 355 29.56 -14.43 6.10
N MET A 356 29.33 -15.18 5.05
CA MET A 356 28.20 -15.00 4.14
C MET A 356 26.97 -15.75 4.64
N LYS A 357 25.78 -15.17 4.43
CA LYS A 357 24.50 -15.87 4.54
C LYS A 357 24.27 -16.73 3.30
N PHE A 358 23.37 -17.72 3.40
CA PHE A 358 23.14 -18.70 2.35
C PHE A 358 21.65 -18.95 2.12
N ILE A 359 21.24 -18.86 0.86
CA ILE A 359 19.92 -19.25 0.36
C ILE A 359 20.08 -20.52 -0.47
N SER A 360 19.41 -21.58 -0.05
CA SER A 360 19.50 -22.89 -0.71
C SER A 360 18.64 -22.95 -1.99
N LEU A 361 18.98 -23.91 -2.83
CA LEU A 361 18.11 -24.46 -3.86
C LEU A 361 18.27 -25.98 -3.81
N VAL A 362 17.29 -26.68 -3.26
CA VAL A 362 17.35 -28.14 -3.03
C VAL A 362 16.37 -28.84 -3.94
N ASN A 363 16.86 -29.82 -4.70
CA ASN A 363 16.02 -30.75 -5.47
C ASN A 363 15.36 -31.77 -4.54
N ALA A 364 14.04 -31.90 -4.65
CA ALA A 364 13.26 -32.95 -4.01
C ALA A 364 11.99 -33.24 -4.83
N SER A 365 11.41 -34.42 -4.65
CA SER A 365 10.22 -34.83 -5.40
C SER A 365 8.95 -34.17 -4.86
N THR A 366 8.93 -33.76 -3.59
CA THR A 366 7.80 -33.10 -2.91
C THR A 366 8.28 -31.99 -1.98
N SER A 367 7.40 -31.06 -1.69
CA SER A 367 7.65 -30.00 -0.70
C SER A 367 8.02 -30.55 0.68
N ALA A 368 7.37 -31.62 1.12
CA ALA A 368 7.65 -32.26 2.41
C ALA A 368 9.06 -32.86 2.47
N GLU A 369 9.49 -33.55 1.42
CA GLU A 369 10.86 -34.08 1.31
C GLU A 369 11.90 -32.97 1.29
N LYS A 370 11.63 -31.87 0.57
CA LYS A 370 12.50 -30.69 0.52
C LYS A 370 12.66 -30.07 1.92
N ILE A 371 11.56 -29.82 2.61
CA ILE A 371 11.55 -29.25 3.97
C ILE A 371 12.26 -30.17 4.97
N ALA A 372 12.04 -31.50 4.88
CA ALA A 372 12.70 -32.47 5.74
C ALA A 372 14.23 -32.48 5.53
N ALA A 373 14.71 -32.46 4.28
CA ALA A 373 16.12 -32.40 3.96
C ALA A 373 16.78 -31.09 4.44
N ILE A 374 16.11 -29.96 4.26
CA ILE A 374 16.57 -28.66 4.78
C ILE A 374 16.67 -28.69 6.31
N LYS A 375 15.67 -29.25 6.99
CA LYS A 375 15.64 -29.35 8.44
C LYS A 375 16.80 -30.18 8.99
N GLU A 376 17.07 -31.29 8.34
CA GLU A 376 18.13 -32.23 8.76
C GLU A 376 19.54 -31.67 8.52
N HIS A 377 19.77 -30.96 7.42
CA HIS A 377 21.11 -30.66 6.97
C HIS A 377 21.51 -29.18 6.96
N LEU A 378 20.55 -28.24 6.84
CA LEU A 378 20.84 -26.81 6.65
C LEU A 378 20.34 -25.92 7.78
N ALA A 379 19.13 -26.17 8.28
CA ALA A 379 18.41 -25.22 9.13
C ALA A 379 19.08 -24.90 10.47
N SER A 380 19.95 -25.78 10.98
CA SER A 380 20.70 -25.55 12.22
C SER A 380 21.80 -24.50 12.11
N SER A 381 22.23 -24.18 10.88
CA SER A 381 23.24 -23.14 10.65
C SER A 381 22.65 -21.74 10.84
N PRO A 382 23.34 -20.84 11.58
CA PRO A 382 22.95 -19.45 11.69
C PRO A 382 23.13 -18.66 10.38
N ASN A 383 23.87 -19.22 9.43
CA ASN A 383 24.11 -18.61 8.12
C ASN A 383 23.12 -19.09 7.07
N TYR A 384 22.40 -20.18 7.32
CA TYR A 384 21.26 -20.55 6.50
C TYR A 384 20.10 -19.59 6.73
N VAL A 385 19.69 -18.83 5.72
CA VAL A 385 18.67 -17.79 5.88
C VAL A 385 17.41 -18.03 5.07
N GLY A 386 17.41 -18.96 4.12
CA GLY A 386 16.23 -19.23 3.33
C GLY A 386 16.41 -20.22 2.19
N ASP A 387 15.32 -20.38 1.44
CA ASP A 387 15.22 -21.28 0.30
C ASP A 387 14.73 -20.54 -0.95
N TYR A 388 15.30 -20.83 -2.10
CA TYR A 388 14.83 -20.30 -3.39
C TYR A 388 13.66 -21.14 -3.92
N LEU A 389 12.59 -20.46 -4.34
CA LEU A 389 11.38 -21.13 -4.77
C LEU A 389 11.06 -20.96 -6.26
N ALA A 390 11.04 -19.74 -6.77
CA ALA A 390 10.56 -19.48 -8.11
C ALA A 390 11.16 -18.22 -8.75
N ASP A 391 11.26 -18.27 -10.09
CA ASP A 391 11.63 -17.15 -10.95
C ASP A 391 10.47 -16.77 -11.84
N GLU A 392 10.11 -15.50 -11.80
CA GLU A 392 9.07 -14.87 -12.62
C GLU A 392 7.74 -15.65 -12.66
N PRO A 393 7.15 -16.04 -11.52
CA PRO A 393 5.89 -16.78 -11.52
C PRO A 393 4.72 -15.91 -11.97
N SER A 394 3.80 -16.51 -12.75
CA SER A 394 2.50 -15.90 -13.03
C SER A 394 1.62 -15.87 -11.79
N ALA A 395 0.73 -14.89 -11.68
CA ALA A 395 -0.27 -14.84 -10.60
C ALA A 395 -1.17 -16.09 -10.52
N LEU A 396 -1.26 -16.86 -11.60
CA LEU A 396 -1.95 -18.15 -11.62
C LEU A 396 -1.27 -19.24 -10.76
N GLN A 397 -0.01 -19.04 -10.40
CA GLN A 397 0.79 -19.96 -9.59
C GLN A 397 0.85 -19.53 -8.11
N PHE A 398 0.34 -18.36 -7.77
CA PHE A 398 0.54 -17.78 -6.42
C PHE A 398 -0.12 -18.60 -5.31
N ASP A 399 -1.24 -19.26 -5.56
CA ASP A 399 -1.90 -20.13 -4.57
C ASP A 399 -1.01 -21.34 -4.21
N GLU A 400 -0.38 -21.97 -5.21
CA GLU A 400 0.55 -23.09 -5.01
C GLU A 400 1.82 -22.65 -4.30
N LEU A 401 2.40 -21.52 -4.73
CA LEU A 401 3.59 -20.93 -4.11
C LEU A 401 3.31 -20.53 -2.66
N GLY A 402 2.16 -19.91 -2.39
CA GLY A 402 1.75 -19.54 -1.05
C GLY A 402 1.64 -20.72 -0.13
N ALA A 403 1.03 -21.82 -0.57
CA ALA A 403 0.92 -23.05 0.21
C ALA A 403 2.31 -23.65 0.57
N TYR A 404 3.28 -23.58 -0.34
CA TYR A 404 4.65 -23.98 -0.01
C TYR A 404 5.28 -23.06 1.04
N VAL A 405 5.15 -21.73 0.84
CA VAL A 405 5.73 -20.74 1.77
C VAL A 405 5.14 -20.90 3.17
N GLU A 406 3.83 -21.11 3.30
CA GLU A 406 3.19 -21.39 4.59
C GLU A 406 3.76 -22.64 5.27
N GLN A 407 3.90 -23.76 4.54
CA GLN A 407 4.48 -24.98 5.07
C GLN A 407 5.94 -24.78 5.50
N TYR A 408 6.72 -24.07 4.69
CA TYR A 408 8.12 -23.77 4.99
C TYR A 408 8.27 -22.88 6.24
N LEU A 409 7.50 -21.81 6.31
CA LEU A 409 7.55 -20.86 7.44
C LEU A 409 6.97 -21.44 8.74
N ALA A 410 6.03 -22.39 8.65
CA ALA A 410 5.56 -23.14 9.82
C ALA A 410 6.70 -23.95 10.47
N GLU A 411 7.63 -24.48 9.69
CA GLU A 411 8.80 -25.22 10.17
C GLU A 411 9.99 -24.30 10.50
N PHE A 412 10.16 -23.20 9.75
CA PHE A 412 11.30 -22.28 9.85
C PHE A 412 10.81 -20.81 9.95
N PRO A 413 10.20 -20.41 11.06
CA PRO A 413 9.53 -19.10 11.17
C PRO A 413 10.47 -17.89 11.10
N ASP A 414 11.77 -18.08 11.33
CA ASP A 414 12.83 -17.08 11.25
C ASP A 414 13.51 -17.00 9.87
N LYS A 415 13.24 -17.94 8.97
CA LYS A 415 13.84 -18.00 7.63
C LYS A 415 12.98 -17.26 6.58
N GLU A 416 13.47 -17.21 5.34
CA GLU A 416 12.85 -16.56 4.19
C GLU A 416 12.60 -17.56 3.06
N VAL A 417 11.64 -17.28 2.20
CA VAL A 417 11.51 -17.94 0.89
C VAL A 417 11.71 -16.90 -0.20
N TYR A 418 12.72 -17.11 -1.03
CA TYR A 418 13.10 -16.17 -2.08
C TYR A 418 12.34 -16.46 -3.37
N VAL A 419 11.58 -15.47 -3.85
CA VAL A 419 10.87 -15.48 -5.13
C VAL A 419 11.27 -14.21 -5.90
N ASN A 420 11.67 -14.38 -7.17
CA ASN A 420 11.89 -13.24 -8.07
C ASN A 420 10.63 -13.00 -8.92
N LEU A 421 10.12 -11.78 -8.97
CA LEU A 421 8.92 -11.40 -9.70
C LEU A 421 9.27 -10.77 -11.05
N PHE A 422 8.32 -10.80 -11.97
CA PHE A 422 8.39 -10.07 -13.23
C PHE A 422 8.56 -8.56 -13.05
N PRO A 423 9.27 -7.88 -13.95
CA PRO A 423 9.23 -6.43 -14.07
C PRO A 423 7.93 -5.94 -14.77
N MET A 424 7.62 -4.64 -14.64
CA MET A 424 6.37 -4.08 -15.19
C MET A 424 6.28 -4.13 -16.72
N TYR A 425 7.40 -4.27 -17.44
CA TYR A 425 7.39 -4.43 -18.91
C TYR A 425 7.07 -5.87 -19.36
N ALA A 426 6.88 -6.80 -18.44
CA ALA A 426 6.45 -8.15 -18.78
C ALA A 426 5.06 -8.15 -19.42
N ALA A 427 4.84 -9.05 -20.37
CA ALA A 427 3.57 -9.15 -21.05
C ALA A 427 2.44 -9.56 -20.07
N ILE A 428 1.26 -8.97 -20.23
CA ILE A 428 0.09 -9.19 -19.33
C ILE A 428 -0.27 -10.67 -19.21
N ASN A 429 -0.16 -11.44 -20.29
CA ASN A 429 -0.41 -12.88 -20.27
C ASN A 429 0.62 -13.67 -19.43
N LYS A 430 1.81 -13.14 -19.22
CA LYS A 430 2.81 -13.72 -18.30
C LYS A 430 2.50 -13.34 -16.86
N LEU A 431 2.11 -12.08 -16.62
CA LEU A 431 1.73 -11.62 -15.28
C LEU A 431 0.53 -12.41 -14.72
N GLY A 432 -0.42 -12.80 -15.58
CA GLY A 432 -1.66 -13.47 -15.14
C GLY A 432 -2.66 -12.52 -14.43
N THR A 433 -2.51 -11.21 -14.64
CA THR A 433 -3.34 -10.14 -14.09
C THR A 433 -3.63 -9.09 -15.17
N LYS A 434 -4.53 -8.14 -14.89
CA LYS A 434 -4.85 -7.06 -15.84
C LYS A 434 -3.73 -6.04 -16.01
N ASP A 435 -2.92 -5.84 -14.96
CA ASP A 435 -1.80 -4.90 -14.93
C ASP A 435 -0.75 -5.31 -13.89
N TYR A 436 0.37 -4.60 -13.85
CA TYR A 436 1.47 -4.87 -12.95
C TYR A 436 1.16 -4.55 -11.47
N PRO A 437 0.49 -3.43 -11.12
CA PRO A 437 0.08 -3.20 -9.74
C PRO A 437 -0.77 -4.33 -9.14
N GLU A 438 -1.71 -4.89 -9.90
CA GLU A 438 -2.52 -6.04 -9.45
C GLU A 438 -1.67 -7.30 -9.27
N HIS A 439 -0.64 -7.51 -10.10
CA HIS A 439 0.28 -8.64 -9.94
C HIS A 439 1.01 -8.57 -8.59
N ILE A 440 1.49 -7.39 -8.21
CA ILE A 440 2.13 -7.18 -6.90
C ILE A 440 1.13 -7.32 -5.75
N ASP A 441 -0.09 -6.78 -5.89
CA ASP A 441 -1.12 -6.92 -4.84
C ASP A 441 -1.48 -8.38 -4.58
N LYS A 442 -1.72 -9.15 -5.64
CA LYS A 442 -2.01 -10.59 -5.52
C LYS A 442 -0.86 -11.39 -4.93
N TYR A 443 0.39 -11.03 -5.28
CA TYR A 443 1.55 -11.68 -4.67
C TYR A 443 1.60 -11.40 -3.16
N LEU A 444 1.45 -10.15 -2.75
CA LEU A 444 1.47 -9.77 -1.34
C LEU A 444 0.34 -10.40 -0.53
N GLU A 445 -0.82 -10.61 -1.16
CA GLU A 445 -1.98 -11.26 -0.54
C GLU A 445 -1.78 -12.77 -0.38
N LYS A 446 -1.25 -13.45 -1.43
CA LYS A 446 -1.28 -14.91 -1.53
C LYS A 446 0.01 -15.60 -1.14
N VAL A 447 1.16 -14.90 -1.25
CA VAL A 447 2.47 -15.51 -1.01
C VAL A 447 3.13 -14.82 0.19
N PRO A 448 3.13 -15.44 1.38
CA PRO A 448 3.52 -14.78 2.62
C PRO A 448 5.05 -14.73 2.84
N THR A 449 5.83 -14.44 1.78
CA THR A 449 7.27 -14.16 1.89
C THR A 449 7.52 -12.91 2.73
N LYS A 450 8.68 -12.80 3.38
CA LYS A 450 9.03 -11.64 4.22
C LYS A 450 9.58 -10.48 3.41
N SER A 451 10.03 -10.73 2.18
CA SER A 451 10.56 -9.74 1.25
C SER A 451 10.02 -9.98 -0.17
N LEU A 452 10.19 -9.00 -1.06
CA LEU A 452 9.96 -9.13 -2.49
C LEU A 452 11.26 -8.95 -3.25
N SER A 453 11.41 -9.67 -4.37
CA SER A 453 12.47 -9.44 -5.34
C SER A 453 11.87 -9.34 -6.73
N PHE A 454 12.46 -8.53 -7.58
CA PHE A 454 12.15 -8.48 -9.00
C PHE A 454 13.39 -8.07 -9.79
N ASP A 455 13.41 -8.35 -11.08
CA ASP A 455 14.49 -7.93 -11.96
C ASP A 455 14.10 -6.73 -12.83
N TYR A 456 15.08 -5.85 -13.08
CA TYR A 456 14.90 -4.74 -14.00
C TYR A 456 16.23 -4.35 -14.66
N TYR A 457 16.27 -4.43 -15.99
CA TYR A 457 17.44 -4.13 -16.81
C TYR A 457 17.23 -2.83 -17.58
N GLY A 458 17.55 -1.71 -16.95
CA GLY A 458 17.15 -0.38 -17.37
C GLY A 458 18.05 0.30 -18.42
N LEU A 459 19.27 -0.19 -18.66
CA LEU A 459 20.23 0.43 -19.59
C LEU A 459 19.99 -0.02 -21.02
N ILE A 460 19.21 0.75 -21.77
CA ILE A 460 18.70 0.40 -23.09
C ILE A 460 19.74 0.65 -24.18
N LYS A 461 19.82 -0.27 -25.16
CA LYS A 461 20.67 -0.14 -26.34
C LYS A 461 20.32 1.13 -27.14
N ASN A 462 21.35 1.83 -27.60
CA ASN A 462 21.21 3.10 -28.33
C ASN A 462 20.54 4.25 -27.56
N SER A 463 20.51 4.17 -26.23
CA SER A 463 20.00 5.22 -25.35
C SER A 463 21.05 5.57 -24.30
N THR A 464 21.16 6.85 -23.97
CA THR A 464 21.91 7.32 -22.81
C THR A 464 21.02 7.46 -21.59
N ASN A 465 19.69 7.27 -21.76
CA ASN A 465 18.72 7.34 -20.70
C ASN A 465 18.32 5.93 -20.24
N VAL A 466 17.89 5.82 -19.01
CA VAL A 466 17.24 4.61 -18.49
C VAL A 466 15.86 4.41 -19.14
N GLY A 467 15.34 3.20 -19.10
CA GLY A 467 14.00 2.88 -19.60
C GLY A 467 12.92 3.81 -19.02
N SER A 468 11.92 4.14 -19.82
CA SER A 468 10.89 5.14 -19.45
C SER A 468 10.03 4.75 -18.27
N ASP A 469 9.92 3.47 -17.99
CA ASP A 469 9.15 2.86 -16.90
C ASP A 469 9.96 2.53 -15.64
N PHE A 470 11.29 2.78 -15.66
CA PHE A 470 12.20 2.46 -14.57
C PHE A 470 11.70 2.99 -13.21
N TYR A 471 11.44 4.29 -13.13
CA TYR A 471 10.99 4.90 -11.88
C TYR A 471 9.57 4.52 -11.50
N THR A 472 8.68 4.35 -12.49
CA THR A 472 7.31 3.91 -12.25
C THR A 472 7.29 2.49 -11.65
N ASN A 473 8.11 1.58 -12.19
CA ASN A 473 8.24 0.22 -11.65
C ASN A 473 8.70 0.24 -10.19
N LEU A 474 9.80 0.97 -9.91
CA LEU A 474 10.34 1.07 -8.55
C LEU A 474 9.36 1.71 -7.58
N ASP A 475 8.62 2.74 -8.00
CA ASP A 475 7.67 3.44 -7.14
C ASP A 475 6.41 2.60 -6.84
N ILE A 476 5.97 1.75 -7.78
CA ILE A 476 4.94 0.74 -7.52
C ILE A 476 5.40 -0.21 -6.42
N LEU A 477 6.60 -0.80 -6.56
CA LEU A 477 7.14 -1.72 -5.54
C LEU A 477 7.29 -1.01 -4.19
N ARG A 478 7.92 0.18 -4.18
CA ARG A 478 8.10 0.98 -2.96
C ARG A 478 6.78 1.20 -2.24
N SER A 479 5.77 1.69 -2.96
CA SER A 479 4.45 2.00 -2.40
C SER A 479 3.76 0.76 -1.83
N LYS A 480 3.73 -0.34 -2.60
CA LYS A 480 3.08 -1.59 -2.20
C LYS A 480 3.79 -2.27 -1.03
N THR A 481 5.13 -2.32 -1.06
CA THR A 481 5.92 -2.95 -0.01
C THR A 481 5.96 -2.11 1.28
N LEU A 482 5.93 -0.78 1.17
CA LEU A 482 5.77 0.10 2.33
C LEU A 482 4.44 -0.17 3.05
N ALA A 483 3.34 -0.25 2.30
CA ALA A 483 2.01 -0.58 2.84
C ALA A 483 1.99 -1.97 3.51
N ALA A 484 2.69 -2.94 2.93
CA ALA A 484 2.81 -4.30 3.47
C ALA A 484 3.89 -4.44 4.57
N ARG A 485 4.67 -3.37 4.86
CA ARG A 485 5.80 -3.37 5.81
C ARG A 485 6.86 -4.44 5.49
N LYS A 486 7.13 -4.65 4.21
CA LYS A 486 8.12 -5.59 3.70
C LYS A 486 9.24 -4.86 2.95
N PRO A 487 10.50 -5.34 2.97
CA PRO A 487 11.53 -4.84 2.07
C PRO A 487 11.36 -5.39 0.66
N TYR A 488 11.90 -4.68 -0.33
CA TYR A 488 12.09 -5.25 -1.65
C TYR A 488 13.53 -5.12 -2.15
N TRP A 489 13.91 -6.00 -3.07
CA TRP A 489 15.23 -6.06 -3.68
C TRP A 489 15.11 -5.94 -5.18
N VAL A 490 16.19 -5.54 -5.81
CA VAL A 490 16.27 -5.45 -7.27
C VAL A 490 17.39 -6.31 -7.79
N ILE A 491 17.08 -7.18 -8.75
CA ILE A 491 18.09 -7.80 -9.59
C ILE A 491 18.41 -6.81 -10.71
N THR A 492 19.61 -6.29 -10.70
CA THR A 492 20.06 -5.31 -11.68
C THR A 492 21.10 -5.90 -12.62
N GLN A 493 21.19 -5.34 -13.85
CA GLN A 493 22.20 -5.77 -14.80
C GLN A 493 23.62 -5.46 -14.28
N ALA A 494 24.52 -6.44 -14.41
CA ALA A 494 25.94 -6.28 -14.18
C ALA A 494 26.72 -6.47 -15.49
N GLY A 495 26.18 -5.90 -16.57
CA GLY A 495 26.69 -6.01 -17.91
C GLY A 495 25.60 -5.89 -18.96
N LYS A 496 25.80 -6.45 -20.15
CA LYS A 496 24.82 -6.49 -21.23
C LYS A 496 23.95 -7.74 -21.10
N VAL A 497 22.65 -7.53 -20.88
CA VAL A 497 21.65 -8.62 -20.71
C VAL A 497 20.76 -8.66 -21.96
N GLY A 498 21.12 -9.49 -22.94
CA GLY A 498 20.38 -9.64 -24.20
C GLY A 498 20.51 -8.47 -25.18
N GLY A 499 19.82 -8.60 -26.30
CA GLY A 499 19.96 -7.67 -27.46
C GLY A 499 19.35 -6.29 -27.25
N GLY A 500 18.47 -6.12 -26.27
CA GLY A 500 17.79 -4.85 -25.95
C GLY A 500 18.59 -3.94 -24.99
N ASN A 501 19.59 -4.46 -24.30
CA ASN A 501 20.39 -3.74 -23.34
C ASN A 501 21.80 -3.45 -23.86
N ARG A 502 22.49 -2.53 -23.21
CA ARG A 502 23.89 -2.20 -23.46
C ARG A 502 24.76 -2.50 -22.26
N PHE A 503 26.06 -2.67 -22.52
CA PHE A 503 27.05 -2.78 -21.45
C PHE A 503 27.17 -1.43 -20.73
N PRO A 504 27.13 -1.36 -19.39
CA PRO A 504 27.30 -0.13 -18.62
C PRO A 504 28.75 0.34 -18.64
N THR A 505 28.96 1.62 -18.44
CA THR A 505 30.22 2.16 -17.89
C THR A 505 30.24 1.94 -16.37
N GLU A 506 31.40 2.06 -15.74
CA GLU A 506 31.54 2.01 -14.29
C GLU A 506 30.58 3.00 -13.58
N LYS A 507 30.50 4.23 -14.07
CA LYS A 507 29.63 5.27 -13.52
C LYS A 507 28.17 4.94 -13.66
N GLU A 508 27.76 4.32 -14.76
CA GLU A 508 26.39 3.86 -14.96
C GLU A 508 26.04 2.67 -14.06
N GLN A 509 27.00 1.76 -13.84
CA GLN A 509 26.81 0.65 -12.90
C GLN A 509 26.61 1.18 -11.47
N ARG A 510 27.42 2.17 -11.04
CA ARG A 510 27.25 2.86 -9.78
C ARG A 510 25.88 3.54 -9.70
N TRP A 511 25.54 4.33 -10.71
CA TRP A 511 24.24 5.03 -10.76
C TRP A 511 23.06 4.07 -10.67
N THR A 512 23.11 2.92 -11.35
CA THR A 512 22.03 1.94 -11.32
C THR A 512 21.77 1.45 -9.90
N VAL A 513 22.82 1.18 -9.13
CA VAL A 513 22.68 0.77 -7.72
C VAL A 513 22.07 1.90 -6.89
N TRP A 514 22.62 3.11 -6.99
CA TRP A 514 22.16 4.25 -6.18
C TRP A 514 20.75 4.70 -6.55
N GLY A 515 20.38 4.64 -7.84
CA GLY A 515 19.02 4.92 -8.31
C GLY A 515 17.98 3.96 -7.70
N ASN A 516 18.29 2.66 -7.66
CA ASN A 516 17.43 1.67 -7.01
C ASN A 516 17.30 1.92 -5.50
N ILE A 517 18.41 2.23 -4.81
CA ILE A 517 18.38 2.49 -3.37
C ILE A 517 17.62 3.79 -3.06
N ALA A 518 17.84 4.85 -3.84
CA ALA A 518 17.11 6.12 -3.67
C ALA A 518 15.58 5.94 -3.82
N MET A 519 15.15 4.98 -4.63
CA MET A 519 13.74 4.62 -4.78
C MET A 519 13.23 3.63 -3.72
N GLY A 520 14.07 3.23 -2.75
CA GLY A 520 13.65 2.45 -1.57
C GLY A 520 14.04 0.99 -1.57
N SER A 521 14.81 0.52 -2.56
CA SER A 521 15.34 -0.85 -2.53
C SER A 521 16.18 -1.09 -1.27
N LYS A 522 15.97 -2.23 -0.62
CA LYS A 522 16.68 -2.66 0.59
C LYS A 522 17.72 -3.76 0.32
N GLY A 523 17.98 -4.06 -0.92
CA GLY A 523 18.99 -5.03 -1.34
C GLY A 523 19.21 -5.01 -2.84
N ILE A 524 20.35 -5.49 -3.25
CA ILE A 524 20.74 -5.58 -4.67
C ILE A 524 21.22 -7.00 -4.97
N SER A 525 20.71 -7.53 -6.07
CA SER A 525 21.23 -8.75 -6.71
C SER A 525 21.79 -8.39 -8.07
N TYR A 526 22.89 -9.00 -8.45
CA TYR A 526 23.55 -8.73 -9.73
C TYR A 526 23.31 -9.85 -10.73
N PHE A 527 22.84 -9.54 -11.92
CA PHE A 527 22.76 -10.48 -13.03
C PHE A 527 23.96 -10.26 -13.93
N VAL A 528 25.03 -11.08 -13.88
CA VAL A 528 25.29 -12.30 -13.10
C VAL A 528 26.67 -12.29 -12.43
N TYR A 529 26.90 -13.15 -11.41
CA TYR A 529 28.26 -13.31 -10.84
C TYR A 529 29.15 -14.17 -11.73
N TRP A 530 28.71 -15.37 -12.10
CA TRP A 530 29.45 -16.29 -12.93
C TRP A 530 28.92 -16.33 -14.36
N GLU A 531 29.81 -16.45 -15.34
CA GLU A 531 29.43 -16.55 -16.75
C GLU A 531 28.41 -17.66 -16.98
N VAL A 532 27.28 -17.31 -17.63
CA VAL A 532 26.28 -18.32 -17.98
C VAL A 532 26.80 -19.29 -19.04
N PRO A 533 26.43 -20.58 -18.98
CA PRO A 533 27.02 -21.61 -19.83
C PRO A 533 26.49 -21.61 -21.26
N TRP A 534 25.90 -20.53 -21.71
CA TRP A 534 25.50 -20.39 -23.11
C TRP A 534 26.71 -20.05 -23.95
N SER A 535 26.89 -20.82 -25.06
CA SER A 535 27.97 -20.47 -25.96
C SER A 535 27.72 -19.06 -26.56
N PRO A 536 28.76 -18.27 -26.87
CA PRO A 536 28.63 -17.01 -27.60
C PRO A 536 27.85 -17.12 -28.91
N ALA A 537 27.86 -18.29 -29.55
CA ALA A 537 27.06 -18.56 -30.73
C ALA A 537 25.56 -18.66 -30.45
N GLU A 538 25.17 -19.16 -29.25
CA GLU A 538 23.75 -19.29 -28.82
C GLU A 538 23.20 -17.98 -28.27
N ARG A 539 24.01 -17.22 -27.55
CA ARG A 539 23.63 -15.98 -26.90
C ARG A 539 24.69 -14.88 -26.99
N PRO A 540 25.02 -14.39 -28.21
CA PRO A 540 26.10 -13.40 -28.40
C PRO A 540 25.81 -12.04 -27.74
N ASP A 541 24.61 -11.84 -27.29
CA ASP A 541 24.15 -10.60 -26.65
C ASP A 541 24.28 -10.59 -25.11
N PHE A 542 24.72 -11.72 -24.50
CA PHE A 542 24.96 -11.79 -23.07
C PHE A 542 26.45 -11.58 -22.79
N MET A 543 26.78 -10.51 -22.08
CA MET A 543 28.12 -10.14 -21.59
C MET A 543 27.91 -9.45 -20.24
N CYS A 544 27.54 -10.25 -19.23
CA CYS A 544 27.12 -9.71 -17.94
C CYS A 544 27.80 -10.35 -16.73
N GLU A 545 28.80 -11.20 -16.97
CA GLU A 545 29.53 -11.90 -15.93
C GLU A 545 30.54 -11.01 -15.19
N MET A 546 30.65 -11.22 -13.86
CA MET A 546 31.78 -10.72 -13.06
C MET A 546 32.99 -11.63 -13.15
N VAL A 547 32.75 -12.94 -13.29
CA VAL A 547 33.76 -13.97 -13.40
C VAL A 547 33.46 -14.84 -14.62
N SER A 548 34.45 -15.03 -15.50
CA SER A 548 34.33 -15.88 -16.69
C SER A 548 34.28 -17.37 -16.32
N ASN A 549 33.91 -18.23 -17.27
CA ASN A 549 33.94 -19.69 -17.09
C ASN A 549 35.33 -20.25 -16.78
N ASN A 550 36.39 -19.51 -17.12
CA ASN A 550 37.78 -19.86 -16.79
C ASN A 550 38.21 -19.39 -15.39
N GLY A 551 37.30 -18.69 -14.64
CA GLY A 551 37.62 -18.14 -13.33
C GLY A 551 38.32 -16.76 -13.39
N GLU A 552 38.38 -16.12 -14.56
CA GLU A 552 39.00 -14.81 -14.72
C GLU A 552 38.05 -13.70 -14.27
N LYS A 553 38.54 -12.77 -13.44
CA LYS A 553 37.82 -11.64 -12.94
C LYS A 553 37.77 -10.54 -14.01
N THR A 554 36.56 -10.09 -14.37
CA THR A 554 36.33 -9.01 -15.33
C THR A 554 36.42 -7.63 -14.64
N ASP A 555 36.42 -6.54 -15.43
CA ASP A 555 36.35 -5.18 -14.86
C ASP A 555 35.09 -5.00 -13.99
N MET A 556 33.97 -5.65 -14.36
CA MET A 556 32.73 -5.62 -13.59
C MET A 556 32.91 -6.16 -12.18
N TYR A 557 33.73 -7.19 -11.96
CA TYR A 557 34.07 -7.70 -10.63
C TYR A 557 34.66 -6.60 -9.75
N TYR A 558 35.60 -5.82 -10.27
CA TYR A 558 36.29 -4.76 -9.52
C TYR A 558 35.38 -3.55 -9.27
N TRP A 559 34.54 -3.18 -10.24
CA TRP A 559 33.56 -2.11 -10.06
C TRP A 559 32.54 -2.47 -8.99
N VAL A 560 31.97 -3.70 -9.06
CA VAL A 560 31.00 -4.17 -8.07
C VAL A 560 31.63 -4.30 -6.68
N LYS A 561 32.87 -4.76 -6.57
CA LYS A 561 33.59 -4.79 -5.29
C LYS A 561 33.66 -3.39 -4.62
N GLN A 562 33.92 -2.36 -5.38
CA GLN A 562 33.95 -0.99 -4.85
C GLN A 562 32.53 -0.50 -4.49
N ILE A 563 31.56 -0.73 -5.36
CA ILE A 563 30.17 -0.33 -5.14
C ILE A 563 29.60 -1.00 -3.87
N ASN A 564 29.85 -2.30 -3.69
CA ASN A 564 29.39 -3.03 -2.53
C ASN A 564 30.03 -2.57 -1.22
N SER A 565 31.29 -2.17 -1.26
CA SER A 565 31.96 -1.55 -0.11
C SER A 565 31.22 -0.28 0.35
N ASP A 566 30.83 0.56 -0.61
CA ASP A 566 30.04 1.77 -0.35
C ASP A 566 28.60 1.42 0.14
N MET A 567 27.98 0.40 -0.49
CA MET A 567 26.66 -0.09 -0.08
C MET A 567 26.60 -0.62 1.35
N ASN A 568 27.66 -1.24 1.84
CA ASN A 568 27.73 -1.71 3.23
C ASN A 568 27.62 -0.53 4.23
N THR A 569 28.12 0.64 3.89
CA THR A 569 27.98 1.85 4.72
C THR A 569 26.55 2.38 4.65
N ILE A 570 25.98 2.50 3.46
CA ILE A 570 24.63 3.02 3.24
C ILE A 570 23.58 2.06 3.78
N GLY A 571 23.76 0.75 3.59
CA GLY A 571 22.84 -0.28 4.08
C GLY A 571 22.63 -0.22 5.59
N LYS A 572 23.68 -0.02 6.38
CA LYS A 572 23.59 0.16 7.83
C LYS A 572 22.76 1.39 8.23
N LYS A 573 22.76 2.43 7.40
CA LYS A 573 22.02 3.66 7.65
C LYS A 573 20.55 3.60 7.20
N LEU A 574 20.24 2.78 6.20
CA LEU A 574 18.91 2.76 5.56
C LEU A 574 18.11 1.47 5.75
N ILE A 575 18.71 0.36 6.23
CA ILE A 575 18.01 -0.92 6.35
C ILE A 575 16.76 -0.80 7.24
N HIS A 576 16.80 -0.04 8.30
CA HIS A 576 15.69 0.14 9.23
C HIS A 576 14.78 1.34 8.88
N CYS A 577 14.96 1.95 7.71
CA CYS A 577 14.15 3.10 7.33
C CYS A 577 12.95 2.70 6.48
N HIS A 578 11.81 3.32 6.72
CA HIS A 578 10.74 3.39 5.72
C HIS A 578 11.22 4.16 4.50
N ALA A 579 10.86 3.71 3.31
CA ALA A 579 11.02 4.47 2.08
C ALA A 579 9.70 5.20 1.80
N ASP A 580 9.50 6.34 2.47
CA ASP A 580 8.22 7.05 2.50
C ASP A 580 7.82 7.65 1.15
N GLY A 581 8.77 7.82 0.24
CA GLY A 581 8.50 8.35 -1.10
C GLY A 581 9.77 8.73 -1.86
N ALA A 582 9.56 9.36 -3.01
CA ALA A 582 10.61 10.04 -3.73
C ALA A 582 10.08 11.36 -4.31
N ILE A 583 10.92 12.39 -4.36
CA ILE A 583 10.63 13.65 -5.03
C ILE A 583 11.41 13.65 -6.35
N SER A 584 10.69 13.75 -7.48
CA SER A 584 11.30 14.00 -8.77
C SER A 584 11.22 15.48 -9.11
N SER A 585 12.33 16.10 -9.49
CA SER A 585 12.32 17.47 -10.00
C SER A 585 11.68 17.59 -11.40
N SER A 586 11.37 16.47 -12.06
CA SER A 586 10.66 16.42 -13.34
C SER A 586 9.55 15.37 -13.30
N THR A 587 8.30 15.85 -13.35
CA THR A 587 7.11 14.98 -13.46
C THR A 587 6.72 14.69 -14.92
N ARG A 588 7.30 15.39 -15.88
CA ARG A 588 6.88 15.32 -17.30
C ARG A 588 7.37 14.06 -18.01
N TYR A 589 8.60 13.62 -17.71
CA TYR A 589 9.24 12.56 -18.47
C TYR A 589 9.25 11.21 -17.78
N TYR A 590 9.15 11.20 -16.45
CA TYR A 590 9.17 9.97 -15.63
C TYR A 590 8.26 10.15 -14.42
N PRO A 591 6.95 10.04 -14.65
CA PRO A 591 5.99 10.18 -13.55
C PRO A 591 6.21 9.07 -12.54
N LEU A 592 6.32 9.43 -11.26
CA LEU A 592 6.26 8.48 -10.18
C LEU A 592 4.81 8.02 -9.97
N TYR A 593 4.62 6.78 -9.63
CA TYR A 593 3.30 6.17 -9.42
C TYR A 593 2.48 6.94 -8.37
N ASP A 594 3.08 7.20 -7.21
CA ASP A 594 2.42 7.93 -6.12
C ASP A 594 2.40 9.45 -6.30
N ASN A 595 3.37 10.03 -7.01
CA ASN A 595 3.44 11.49 -7.20
C ASN A 595 2.51 12.02 -8.28
N ASN A 596 1.96 11.19 -9.15
CA ASN A 596 1.00 11.64 -10.16
C ASN A 596 -0.26 12.28 -9.57
N ALA A 597 -0.57 11.98 -8.31
CA ALA A 597 -1.75 12.49 -7.62
C ALA A 597 -1.49 13.74 -6.77
N THR A 598 -0.27 14.01 -6.29
CA THR A 598 -0.01 15.00 -5.24
C THR A 598 1.05 16.05 -5.57
N GLY A 599 1.93 15.83 -6.56
CA GLY A 599 3.03 16.76 -6.84
C GLY A 599 3.91 17.01 -5.60
N ARG A 600 4.27 15.96 -4.88
CA ARG A 600 5.05 16.06 -3.64
C ARG A 600 6.35 16.83 -3.90
N THR A 601 6.54 17.94 -3.23
CA THR A 601 7.75 18.76 -3.29
C THR A 601 8.44 18.91 -1.94
N LYS A 602 7.82 18.38 -0.88
CA LYS A 602 8.26 18.53 0.53
C LYS A 602 8.39 17.17 1.19
N TYR A 603 9.37 17.04 2.07
CA TYR A 603 9.53 15.87 2.93
C TYR A 603 10.36 16.22 4.18
N GLY A 604 9.80 16.03 5.37
CA GLY A 604 10.44 16.36 6.61
C GLY A 604 10.99 17.80 6.61
N PRO A 605 12.28 17.99 6.89
CA PRO A 605 12.89 19.31 6.87
C PRO A 605 13.11 19.87 5.46
N VAL A 606 12.95 19.08 4.41
CA VAL A 606 13.09 19.52 3.01
C VAL A 606 11.79 20.18 2.56
N ARG A 607 11.79 21.50 2.39
CA ARG A 607 10.64 22.31 1.98
C ARG A 607 10.48 22.39 0.47
N ASN A 608 11.57 22.23 -0.28
CA ASN A 608 11.55 22.19 -1.74
C ASN A 608 12.83 21.54 -2.29
N VAL A 609 12.70 20.88 -3.44
CA VAL A 609 13.80 20.35 -4.24
C VAL A 609 13.75 21.00 -5.61
N SER A 610 14.82 21.67 -6.03
CA SER A 610 14.88 22.41 -7.29
C SER A 610 16.06 21.95 -8.16
N ALA A 611 15.81 21.57 -9.40
CA ALA A 611 16.87 21.33 -10.38
C ALA A 611 17.54 22.66 -10.77
N LYS A 612 18.87 22.71 -10.76
CA LYS A 612 19.66 23.86 -11.25
C LYS A 612 20.38 23.55 -12.56
N SER A 613 20.60 22.28 -12.84
CA SER A 613 21.14 21.81 -14.13
C SER A 613 20.28 20.66 -14.67
N GLU A 614 20.54 19.43 -14.28
CA GLU A 614 19.80 18.24 -14.67
C GLU A 614 18.79 17.84 -13.59
N ASN A 615 17.80 17.03 -13.95
CA ASN A 615 16.80 16.55 -13.01
C ASN A 615 17.40 15.62 -11.97
N VAL A 616 16.82 15.68 -10.76
CA VAL A 616 17.23 14.90 -9.59
C VAL A 616 16.07 14.03 -9.08
N ILE A 617 16.43 12.87 -8.56
CA ILE A 617 15.58 12.06 -7.67
C ILE A 617 16.08 12.29 -6.24
N CYS A 618 15.14 12.62 -5.36
CA CYS A 618 15.35 12.74 -3.93
C CYS A 618 14.54 11.66 -3.23
N GLY A 619 15.16 10.52 -2.91
CA GLY A 619 14.55 9.47 -2.11
C GLY A 619 14.33 9.94 -0.67
N CYS A 620 13.18 9.61 -0.12
CA CYS A 620 12.70 10.09 1.18
C CYS A 620 12.62 8.92 2.17
N PHE A 621 13.34 9.00 3.27
CA PHE A 621 13.47 7.90 4.24
C PHE A 621 13.24 8.38 5.67
N ARG A 622 12.65 7.51 6.49
CA ARG A 622 12.44 7.75 7.92
C ARG A 622 12.79 6.49 8.71
N ASP A 623 13.65 6.64 9.72
CA ASP A 623 14.05 5.51 10.57
C ASP A 623 12.86 5.01 11.40
N ALA A 624 12.42 3.77 11.16
CA ALA A 624 11.28 3.14 11.84
C ALA A 624 11.46 3.00 13.36
N ARG A 625 12.69 3.05 13.84
CA ARG A 625 13.05 2.90 15.26
C ARG A 625 13.00 4.22 16.03
N VAL A 626 12.84 5.33 15.35
CA VAL A 626 12.84 6.66 15.96
C VAL A 626 11.42 7.18 16.02
N SER A 627 10.93 7.47 17.23
CA SER A 627 9.68 8.21 17.40
C SER A 627 9.86 9.66 16.96
N GLU A 628 8.95 10.14 16.15
CA GLU A 628 8.88 11.56 15.82
C GLU A 628 8.31 12.37 16.98
N ASN A 629 9.07 13.29 17.51
CA ASN A 629 8.55 14.34 18.37
C ASN A 629 8.74 15.70 17.69
N GLY A 630 8.25 15.83 16.46
CA GLY A 630 7.92 17.06 15.71
C GLY A 630 8.95 18.20 15.65
N ALA A 631 9.87 18.29 16.60
CA ALA A 631 10.72 19.48 16.78
C ALA A 631 12.12 19.38 16.16
N ASN A 632 12.65 18.18 15.86
CA ASN A 632 14.07 18.01 15.56
C ASN A 632 14.38 17.23 14.29
N TYR A 633 13.39 16.81 13.52
CA TYR A 633 13.55 15.99 12.29
C TYR A 633 14.46 14.76 12.45
N LYS A 634 14.66 14.31 13.69
CA LYS A 634 15.50 13.15 13.98
C LYS A 634 14.93 11.91 13.31
N GLY A 635 15.78 11.20 12.56
CA GLY A 635 15.39 10.00 11.83
C GLY A 635 15.01 10.25 10.37
N TYR A 636 14.75 11.50 9.96
CA TYR A 636 14.56 11.84 8.55
C TYR A 636 15.87 11.78 7.79
N LYS A 637 15.82 11.22 6.60
CA LYS A 637 16.96 11.15 5.68
C LYS A 637 16.46 11.34 4.25
N VAL A 638 17.30 11.94 3.42
CA VAL A 638 17.06 12.02 1.98
C VAL A 638 18.28 11.56 1.21
N MET A 639 18.06 10.88 0.09
CA MET A 639 19.12 10.45 -0.81
C MET A 639 18.95 11.07 -2.18
N LEU A 640 19.95 11.83 -2.61
CA LEU A 640 19.97 12.53 -3.89
C LEU A 640 20.77 11.73 -4.91
N VAL A 641 20.20 11.53 -6.09
CA VAL A 641 20.85 10.92 -7.24
C VAL A 641 20.44 11.66 -8.52
N ALA A 642 21.28 11.63 -9.56
CA ALA A 642 20.87 12.10 -10.87
C ALA A 642 19.66 11.31 -11.39
N HIS A 643 18.72 11.99 -12.03
CA HIS A 643 17.54 11.35 -12.60
C HIS A 643 17.90 10.39 -13.76
N GLN A 644 19.02 10.59 -14.42
CA GLN A 644 19.52 9.77 -15.52
C GLN A 644 20.96 9.36 -15.27
N PRO A 645 21.42 8.20 -15.76
CA PRO A 645 22.83 7.87 -15.80
C PRO A 645 23.59 8.88 -16.65
N ASN A 646 24.91 8.92 -16.50
CA ASN A 646 25.78 9.81 -17.27
C ASN A 646 25.47 11.32 -17.11
N ARG A 647 25.01 11.73 -15.93
CA ARG A 647 24.73 13.14 -15.60
C ARG A 647 25.36 13.51 -14.29
N SER A 648 26.10 14.62 -14.30
CA SER A 648 26.39 15.38 -13.06
C SER A 648 25.22 16.31 -12.80
N ILE A 649 24.84 16.46 -11.54
CA ILE A 649 23.70 17.31 -11.17
C ILE A 649 24.15 18.45 -10.27
N ARG A 650 23.44 19.58 -10.40
CA ARG A 650 23.43 20.68 -9.45
C ARG A 650 21.97 20.89 -9.04
N THR A 651 21.68 20.71 -7.77
CA THR A 651 20.33 20.82 -7.21
C THR A 651 20.31 21.71 -5.99
N GLY A 652 19.17 22.32 -5.69
CA GLY A 652 18.96 23.14 -4.51
C GLY A 652 17.92 22.53 -3.60
N LEU A 653 18.22 22.47 -2.31
CA LEU A 653 17.29 22.07 -1.26
C LEU A 653 16.95 23.31 -0.41
N THR A 654 15.69 23.68 -0.38
CA THR A 654 15.19 24.62 0.63
C THR A 654 14.88 23.82 1.90
N LEU A 655 15.61 24.07 2.96
CA LEU A 655 15.43 23.38 4.24
C LEU A 655 14.60 24.23 5.20
N ASP A 656 14.04 23.57 6.21
CA ASP A 656 13.45 24.26 7.35
C ASP A 656 14.52 25.13 8.03
N PRO A 657 14.21 26.38 8.40
CA PRO A 657 15.18 27.29 9.03
C PRO A 657 15.77 26.79 10.36
N SER A 658 15.11 25.84 11.02
CA SER A 658 15.62 25.24 12.26
C SER A 658 16.79 24.27 12.01
N VAL A 659 16.98 23.80 10.76
CA VAL A 659 18.07 22.91 10.38
C VAL A 659 19.34 23.71 10.20
N THR A 660 20.19 23.69 11.19
CA THR A 660 21.49 24.37 11.18
C THR A 660 22.68 23.46 10.90
N ARG A 661 22.47 22.14 10.98
CA ARG A 661 23.49 21.12 10.80
C ARG A 661 22.92 19.88 10.15
N ILE A 662 23.68 19.23 9.28
CA ILE A 662 23.33 17.97 8.62
C ILE A 662 24.50 16.98 8.70
N THR A 663 24.20 15.69 8.68
CA THR A 663 25.19 14.65 8.44
C THR A 663 25.07 14.17 7.01
N VAL A 664 26.17 14.18 6.27
CA VAL A 664 26.21 13.78 4.87
C VAL A 664 27.07 12.54 4.69
N THR A 665 26.62 11.64 3.83
CA THR A 665 27.39 10.43 3.49
C THR A 665 27.46 10.29 1.97
N GLN A 666 28.69 10.15 1.48
CA GLN A 666 29.00 9.75 0.12
C GLN A 666 30.00 8.60 0.18
N ASN A 667 29.70 7.50 -0.50
CA ASN A 667 30.54 6.31 -0.46
C ASN A 667 30.75 5.83 1.00
N ASN A 668 31.98 5.58 1.42
CA ASN A 668 32.32 5.19 2.78
C ASN A 668 32.61 6.39 3.72
N THR A 669 32.45 7.62 3.24
CA THR A 669 32.77 8.83 3.97
C THR A 669 31.51 9.46 4.55
N THR A 670 31.52 9.72 5.86
CA THR A 670 30.43 10.39 6.59
C THR A 670 30.98 11.61 7.28
N GLU A 671 30.40 12.78 7.06
CA GLU A 671 30.87 14.07 7.61
C GLU A 671 29.67 14.88 8.12
N THR A 672 29.90 15.68 9.14
CA THR A 672 28.89 16.62 9.68
C THR A 672 29.18 18.02 9.20
N VAL A 673 28.19 18.67 8.61
CA VAL A 673 28.31 19.99 7.99
C VAL A 673 27.45 21.00 8.74
N ASP A 674 28.04 22.11 9.17
CA ASP A 674 27.34 23.26 9.75
C ASP A 674 26.86 24.18 8.61
N LEU A 675 25.59 24.43 8.53
CA LEU A 675 24.95 25.21 7.44
C LEU A 675 24.97 26.72 7.74
N THR A 676 25.20 27.13 8.98
CA THR A 676 25.05 28.54 9.39
C THR A 676 26.05 29.49 8.77
N ALA A 677 27.26 28.98 8.45
CA ALA A 677 28.32 29.71 7.83
C ALA A 677 28.87 29.05 6.55
N LEU A 678 28.12 28.14 5.98
CA LEU A 678 28.55 27.33 4.83
C LEU A 678 28.63 28.21 3.56
N THR A 679 29.81 28.42 3.05
CA THR A 679 30.03 29.08 1.75
C THR A 679 30.42 28.10 0.66
N ASP A 680 31.32 27.16 0.96
CA ASP A 680 31.77 26.09 0.07
C ASP A 680 32.31 24.94 0.91
N TYR A 681 31.95 23.72 0.57
CA TYR A 681 32.37 22.50 1.25
C TYR A 681 32.51 21.35 0.26
N THR A 682 33.60 20.63 0.33
CA THR A 682 33.88 19.49 -0.54
C THR A 682 34.12 18.25 0.32
N LEU A 683 33.38 17.18 0.10
CA LEU A 683 33.55 15.94 0.84
C LEU A 683 34.92 15.31 0.53
N SER A 684 35.50 14.65 1.53
CA SER A 684 36.83 14.00 1.44
C SER A 684 36.77 12.63 0.75
N THR A 685 36.24 12.58 -0.49
CA THR A 685 36.12 11.38 -1.33
C THR A 685 36.89 11.52 -2.64
N ALA A 686 37.08 10.40 -3.35
CA ALA A 686 37.83 10.42 -4.62
C ALA A 686 37.07 11.18 -5.73
N ASN A 687 35.75 11.19 -5.71
CA ASN A 687 34.88 11.89 -6.66
C ASN A 687 33.87 12.73 -5.88
N PRO A 688 34.29 13.86 -5.29
CA PRO A 688 33.59 14.49 -4.19
C PRO A 688 32.31 15.22 -4.61
N VAL A 689 31.28 15.10 -3.79
CA VAL A 689 30.14 16.00 -3.76
C VAL A 689 30.58 17.33 -3.16
N ARG A 690 30.00 18.43 -3.69
CA ARG A 690 30.20 19.79 -3.17
C ARG A 690 28.92 20.36 -2.63
N LEU A 691 29.04 21.12 -1.54
CA LEU A 691 27.93 21.78 -0.87
C LEU A 691 28.21 23.27 -0.72
N SER A 692 27.18 24.09 -0.90
CA SER A 692 27.25 25.52 -0.58
C SER A 692 25.86 26.04 -0.18
N VAL A 693 25.80 27.13 0.57
CA VAL A 693 24.54 27.81 0.85
C VAL A 693 24.46 29.11 0.06
N VAL A 694 23.49 29.22 -0.82
CA VAL A 694 23.29 30.39 -1.67
C VAL A 694 21.87 30.90 -1.49
N ARG A 695 21.73 32.13 -0.97
CA ARG A 695 20.44 32.79 -0.71
C ARG A 695 19.46 31.93 0.13
N GLY A 696 20.05 31.22 1.13
CA GLY A 696 19.27 30.37 2.04
C GLY A 696 18.86 29.00 1.48
N GLU A 697 19.36 28.63 0.31
CA GLU A 697 19.16 27.32 -0.30
C GLU A 697 20.48 26.51 -0.23
N LEU A 698 20.41 25.26 0.23
CA LEU A 698 21.55 24.36 0.19
C LEU A 698 21.72 23.84 -1.23
N ILE A 699 22.78 24.27 -1.88
CA ILE A 699 23.17 23.82 -3.21
C ILE A 699 24.06 22.58 -3.09
N VAL A 700 23.70 21.54 -3.82
CA VAL A 700 24.39 20.25 -3.86
C VAL A 700 24.84 19.98 -5.28
N GLU A 701 26.13 19.73 -5.47
CA GLU A 701 26.72 19.33 -6.76
C GLU A 701 27.19 17.88 -6.65
N ILE A 702 26.59 16.99 -7.42
CA ILE A 702 26.87 15.55 -7.39
C ILE A 702 27.49 15.17 -8.74
N PRO A 703 28.70 14.58 -8.73
CA PRO A 703 29.32 14.06 -9.93
C PRO A 703 28.55 12.88 -10.55
N GLU A 704 28.87 12.61 -11.79
CA GLU A 704 28.31 11.48 -12.54
C GLU A 704 28.57 10.14 -11.84
N GLY A 705 27.52 9.33 -11.69
CA GLY A 705 27.57 8.01 -11.03
C GLY A 705 27.52 8.06 -9.51
N GLU A 706 27.54 9.27 -8.90
CA GLU A 706 27.59 9.44 -7.45
C GLU A 706 26.19 9.76 -6.85
N PHE A 707 26.15 9.77 -5.53
CA PHE A 707 24.96 10.08 -4.72
C PHE A 707 25.35 10.93 -3.50
N LEU A 708 24.33 11.46 -2.82
CA LEU A 708 24.48 12.01 -1.48
C LEU A 708 23.34 11.56 -0.58
N LEU A 709 23.65 10.92 0.54
CA LEU A 709 22.72 10.70 1.63
C LEU A 709 22.87 11.84 2.65
N ILE A 710 21.74 12.46 3.00
CA ILE A 710 21.64 13.52 4.02
C ILE A 710 20.78 12.98 5.17
N GLU A 711 21.28 13.10 6.40
CA GLU A 711 20.61 12.75 7.66
C GLU A 711 20.42 14.03 8.49
N PHE A 712 19.21 14.20 9.03
CA PHE A 712 18.79 15.38 9.81
C PHE A 712 18.73 15.09 11.30
#